data_55616f94c839edadc5058d4c44822861
#
_entry.id   55616f94c839edadc5058d4c44822861
#
_cell.length_a   1.000
_cell.length_b   1.000
_cell.length_c   1.000
_cell.angle_alpha   90.00
_cell.angle_beta   90.00
_cell.angle_gamma   90.00
#
_symmetry.space_group_name_H-M   'P 1'
#
loop_
_entity.id
_entity.type
_entity.pdbx_description
1 polymer ?
#
loop_
_entity_poly.entity_id
_entity_poly.type
_entity_poly.pdbx_seq_one_letter_code
_entity_poly.pdbx_strand_id
1 'polypeptide(L)'
;MPLQIDSLPSRITKGALLRWLLDTEEVRKQQVGAIEIYERRASIEVPDSAGQRLARRLDGQQLNGRTAQVWFEAPHEDNDSSGHFAKLTRWLDMEQSAETQQAAEWQSATGDHDSSTALMNLVIRTEDTGLGGYALATLGRRSPMQPLPATQLSVGVPVRLQEQGQQAGPAQRGVVTRLEKGEIEIALGKPPVTETDNPSFRIDAADDQASMQRSRAALARARHARDDRLSELRDVCLGLKAPQFDEIPKLKFEDPNLNESQRAAAAFASAAQDVAVIHGPPGTGKTRTLVELIRQAVQQGQKALVCAPSNLGVDNLFERLLNRGTKAVRIGHVARVLPHLRDNCLTALVAKHRNVKRIKKLRLEAAELFRKSDKSSRDLDRAARQALRAEAKELLADAREMETDIAQEIVDEAEVVCVTNTGITSDLLGARRFDLAVIDEACQCSEPSCWIPLLRAKRLVLAGDHCQLPPTVISQAAAKEGFAVSMQERLVELYGADVCKPLLVQYRMHEEIMRYSSFEFYDNSLKADESVASHRLCDLPDVREDELTTNAVRFIDTSGSSFEEEREKAGSSLANPEEAALAVKKTMDLIGLGVRPEDIAIITPYTAQVRVLRELKNHDAVEIGSIDGFQGREKEAVIISLVRSNNDNEIGFLKDTRRMNVALTRARRKLIVIGDSSTISSHPFYSGLLEHFDAIDAYHGVW
;
A
#
# COMPACT_ATOMS: atom_id res chain seq x y z
N MET A 1 -31.73 -0.20 11.94
CA MET A 1 -30.37 -0.71 11.72
C MET A 1 -30.28 -1.38 10.35
N PRO A 2 -29.12 -1.40 9.67
CA PRO A 2 -29.01 -1.97 8.35
C PRO A 2 -28.85 -3.50 8.35
N LEU A 3 -29.61 -4.16 7.48
CA LEU A 3 -29.36 -5.52 7.04
C LEU A 3 -28.32 -5.48 5.94
N GLN A 4 -27.21 -6.17 6.12
CA GLN A 4 -26.10 -6.23 5.17
C GLN A 4 -26.19 -7.50 4.33
N ILE A 5 -25.96 -7.36 3.03
CA ILE A 5 -25.99 -8.46 2.06
C ILE A 5 -24.72 -8.42 1.22
N ASP A 6 -23.98 -9.53 1.14
CA ASP A 6 -22.80 -9.71 0.29
C ASP A 6 -23.05 -10.79 -0.78
N SER A 7 -22.17 -10.84 -1.76
CA SER A 7 -22.17 -11.83 -2.85
C SER A 7 -23.35 -11.69 -3.82
N LEU A 8 -23.85 -10.47 -3.97
CA LEU A 8 -24.95 -10.15 -4.88
C LEU A 8 -24.56 -10.36 -6.37
N PRO A 9 -25.53 -10.67 -7.25
CA PRO A 9 -25.33 -10.65 -8.70
C PRO A 9 -24.91 -9.25 -9.20
N SER A 10 -24.06 -9.20 -10.23
CA SER A 10 -23.48 -7.94 -10.76
C SER A 10 -24.51 -6.92 -11.32
N ARG A 11 -25.74 -7.31 -11.54
CA ARG A 11 -26.83 -6.47 -12.09
C ARG A 11 -28.08 -6.50 -11.21
N ILE A 12 -27.92 -6.58 -9.91
CA ILE A 12 -29.06 -6.55 -8.99
C ILE A 12 -29.68 -5.14 -8.94
N THR A 13 -30.99 -5.05 -8.84
CA THR A 13 -31.70 -3.78 -8.68
C THR A 13 -32.29 -3.66 -7.28
N LYS A 14 -32.49 -2.40 -6.82
CA LYS A 14 -33.18 -2.15 -5.53
C LYS A 14 -34.56 -2.81 -5.46
N GLY A 15 -35.29 -2.83 -6.59
CA GLY A 15 -36.59 -3.49 -6.67
C GLY A 15 -36.53 -5.02 -6.56
N ALA A 16 -35.48 -5.64 -7.04
CA ALA A 16 -35.26 -7.10 -6.89
C ALA A 16 -34.93 -7.46 -5.44
N LEU A 17 -34.05 -6.70 -4.78
CA LEU A 17 -33.72 -6.85 -3.37
C LEU A 17 -34.95 -6.64 -2.47
N LEU A 18 -35.74 -5.60 -2.75
CA LEU A 18 -36.96 -5.34 -1.99
C LEU A 18 -37.95 -6.50 -2.13
N ARG A 19 -38.18 -7.04 -3.34
CA ARG A 19 -39.05 -8.22 -3.53
C ARG A 19 -38.54 -9.41 -2.75
N TRP A 20 -37.26 -9.73 -2.86
CA TRP A 20 -36.66 -10.85 -2.15
C TRP A 20 -36.79 -10.74 -0.62
N LEU A 21 -36.70 -9.52 -0.05
CA LEU A 21 -37.00 -9.29 1.36
C LEU A 21 -38.48 -9.51 1.68
N LEU A 22 -39.39 -8.98 0.87
CA LEU A 22 -40.84 -9.08 1.09
C LEU A 22 -41.36 -10.52 0.97
N ASP A 23 -40.72 -11.37 0.16
CA ASP A 23 -41.05 -12.79 0.00
C ASP A 23 -40.82 -13.59 1.29
N THR A 24 -40.08 -13.03 2.26
CA THR A 24 -39.90 -13.64 3.58
C THR A 24 -41.10 -13.45 4.50
N GLU A 25 -41.99 -12.52 4.21
CA GLU A 25 -43.13 -12.08 5.06
C GLU A 25 -42.75 -11.50 6.43
N GLU A 26 -41.44 -11.33 6.70
CA GLU A 26 -40.93 -10.79 7.97
C GLU A 26 -41.04 -9.26 8.06
N VAL A 27 -41.13 -8.57 6.92
CA VAL A 27 -41.26 -7.12 6.83
C VAL A 27 -42.28 -6.73 5.77
N ARG A 28 -42.96 -5.57 5.99
CA ARG A 28 -43.82 -4.92 4.98
C ARG A 28 -43.06 -3.85 4.24
N LYS A 29 -43.43 -3.54 3.01
CA LYS A 29 -42.79 -2.53 2.17
C LYS A 29 -42.58 -1.17 2.87
N GLN A 30 -43.55 -0.75 3.69
CA GLN A 30 -43.50 0.51 4.43
C GLN A 30 -42.48 0.51 5.60
N GLN A 31 -41.97 -0.65 6.01
CA GLN A 31 -41.00 -0.85 7.07
C GLN A 31 -39.57 -0.95 6.58
N VAL A 32 -39.35 -1.01 5.27
CA VAL A 32 -38.04 -1.05 4.63
C VAL A 32 -37.63 0.38 4.29
N GLY A 33 -36.56 0.85 4.88
CA GLY A 33 -35.99 2.18 4.65
C GLY A 33 -35.07 2.25 3.44
N ALA A 34 -33.96 2.95 3.56
CA ALA A 34 -33.00 3.12 2.46
C ALA A 34 -32.41 1.78 2.00
N ILE A 35 -32.31 1.59 0.69
CA ILE A 35 -31.60 0.48 0.05
C ILE A 35 -30.43 1.06 -0.70
N GLU A 36 -29.23 0.75 -0.29
CA GLU A 36 -27.99 1.15 -0.94
C GLU A 36 -27.30 -0.07 -1.53
N ILE A 37 -26.86 0.02 -2.78
CA ILE A 37 -26.17 -1.07 -3.49
C ILE A 37 -24.79 -0.59 -3.88
N TYR A 38 -23.76 -1.34 -3.46
CA TYR A 38 -22.37 -1.08 -3.73
C TYR A 38 -21.76 -2.31 -4.41
N GLU A 39 -21.48 -2.24 -5.71
CA GLU A 39 -20.96 -3.37 -6.49
C GLU A 39 -21.81 -4.66 -6.33
N ARG A 40 -21.38 -5.57 -5.44
CA ARG A 40 -22.04 -6.84 -5.13
C ARG A 40 -22.55 -6.92 -3.70
N ARG A 41 -22.77 -5.78 -3.06
CA ARG A 41 -23.24 -5.66 -1.69
C ARG A 41 -24.44 -4.73 -1.64
N ALA A 42 -25.27 -4.95 -0.63
CA ALA A 42 -26.32 -4.01 -0.31
C ALA A 42 -26.44 -3.82 1.19
N SER A 43 -26.81 -2.61 1.56
CA SER A 43 -27.22 -2.22 2.89
C SER A 43 -28.70 -1.82 2.83
N ILE A 44 -29.53 -2.40 3.68
CA ILE A 44 -30.96 -2.18 3.68
C ILE A 44 -31.43 -1.85 5.09
N GLU A 45 -32.01 -0.69 5.29
CA GLU A 45 -32.59 -0.32 6.57
C GLU A 45 -33.87 -1.11 6.82
N VAL A 46 -33.89 -1.86 7.93
CA VAL A 46 -35.04 -2.64 8.40
C VAL A 46 -35.28 -2.41 9.89
N PRO A 47 -36.51 -2.67 10.41
CA PRO A 47 -36.78 -2.60 11.84
C PRO A 47 -35.90 -3.60 12.62
N ASP A 48 -35.38 -3.17 13.76
CA ASP A 48 -34.50 -3.99 14.61
C ASP A 48 -35.18 -5.31 15.02
N SER A 49 -36.47 -5.28 15.26
CA SER A 49 -37.29 -6.47 15.59
C SER A 49 -37.37 -7.53 14.49
N ALA A 50 -37.15 -7.14 13.23
CA ALA A 50 -37.19 -8.03 12.08
C ALA A 50 -35.79 -8.41 11.55
N GLY A 51 -34.77 -7.59 11.82
CA GLY A 51 -33.45 -7.70 11.22
C GLY A 51 -32.76 -9.03 11.45
N GLN A 52 -32.74 -9.53 12.70
CA GLN A 52 -32.11 -10.83 13.03
C GLN A 52 -32.85 -12.01 12.39
N ARG A 53 -34.19 -11.96 12.31
CA ARG A 53 -34.97 -13.03 11.67
C ARG A 53 -34.74 -13.04 10.18
N LEU A 54 -34.72 -11.87 9.53
CA LEU A 54 -34.38 -11.71 8.11
C LEU A 54 -32.99 -12.24 7.83
N ALA A 55 -31.99 -11.88 8.60
CA ALA A 55 -30.64 -12.36 8.44
C ALA A 55 -30.57 -13.89 8.46
N ARG A 56 -31.17 -14.53 9.50
CA ARG A 56 -31.18 -16.01 9.62
C ARG A 56 -31.93 -16.68 8.48
N ARG A 57 -32.98 -16.08 7.96
CA ARG A 57 -33.82 -16.67 6.91
C ARG A 57 -33.22 -16.52 5.52
N LEU A 58 -32.47 -15.43 5.28
CA LEU A 58 -31.94 -15.09 3.98
C LEU A 58 -30.46 -15.50 3.80
N ASP A 59 -29.73 -15.69 4.90
CA ASP A 59 -28.32 -16.11 4.82
C ASP A 59 -28.21 -17.51 4.19
N GLY A 60 -27.34 -17.62 3.19
CA GLY A 60 -27.17 -18.86 2.43
C GLY A 60 -28.24 -19.10 1.36
N GLN A 61 -29.28 -18.25 1.21
CA GLN A 61 -30.27 -18.39 0.15
C GLN A 61 -29.76 -17.89 -1.21
N GLN A 62 -30.31 -18.46 -2.25
CA GLN A 62 -29.97 -18.05 -3.62
C GLN A 62 -30.79 -16.83 -4.08
N LEU A 63 -30.08 -15.82 -4.59
CA LEU A 63 -30.63 -14.66 -5.25
C LEU A 63 -30.08 -14.59 -6.68
N ASN A 64 -30.95 -14.80 -7.67
CA ASN A 64 -30.59 -14.85 -9.09
C ASN A 64 -29.39 -15.77 -9.39
N GLY A 65 -29.40 -16.98 -8.82
CA GLY A 65 -28.38 -18.00 -9.06
C GLY A 65 -27.09 -17.87 -8.24
N ARG A 66 -27.03 -16.93 -7.29
CA ARG A 66 -25.90 -16.77 -6.36
C ARG A 66 -26.35 -16.90 -4.92
N THR A 67 -25.53 -17.55 -4.11
CA THR A 67 -25.73 -17.67 -2.67
C THR A 67 -25.40 -16.35 -2.01
N ALA A 68 -26.38 -15.68 -1.41
CA ALA A 68 -26.20 -14.44 -0.67
C ALA A 68 -25.71 -14.72 0.75
N GLN A 69 -24.86 -13.87 1.28
CA GLN A 69 -24.47 -13.83 2.68
C GLN A 69 -25.17 -12.65 3.35
N VAL A 70 -25.99 -12.93 4.37
CA VAL A 70 -26.86 -11.91 4.97
C VAL A 70 -26.63 -11.86 6.49
N TRP A 71 -26.39 -10.67 7.04
CA TRP A 71 -26.29 -10.44 8.48
C TRP A 71 -26.96 -9.12 8.86
N PHE A 72 -27.38 -9.02 10.09
CA PHE A 72 -28.03 -7.85 10.64
C PHE A 72 -27.15 -7.20 11.72
N GLU A 73 -26.92 -5.90 11.60
CA GLU A 73 -26.19 -5.11 12.58
C GLU A 73 -27.11 -4.73 13.76
N ALA A 74 -27.28 -5.63 14.72
CA ALA A 74 -28.07 -5.32 15.93
C ALA A 74 -27.24 -4.47 16.91
N PRO A 75 -27.88 -3.60 17.73
CA PRO A 75 -27.22 -3.01 18.89
C PRO A 75 -26.86 -4.14 19.84
N HIS A 76 -25.57 -4.31 20.15
CA HIS A 76 -25.11 -5.36 21.04
C HIS A 76 -24.86 -4.84 22.46
N GLU A 77 -25.33 -5.63 23.43
CA GLU A 77 -24.79 -5.66 24.76
C GLU A 77 -23.30 -6.05 24.70
N ASP A 78 -22.49 -5.39 25.50
CA ASP A 78 -21.03 -5.43 25.50
C ASP A 78 -20.45 -6.85 25.60
N ASN A 79 -20.19 -7.47 24.46
CA ASN A 79 -19.15 -8.48 24.37
C ASN A 79 -17.88 -7.79 23.87
N ASP A 80 -16.74 -8.03 24.50
CA ASP A 80 -15.44 -7.37 24.27
C ASP A 80 -15.03 -7.26 22.80
N SER A 81 -15.38 -8.25 21.96
CA SER A 81 -15.16 -8.25 20.52
C SER A 81 -15.94 -7.15 19.78
N SER A 82 -17.16 -6.86 20.22
CA SER A 82 -18.03 -5.84 19.60
C SER A 82 -17.45 -4.44 19.78
N GLY A 83 -16.89 -4.14 20.93
CA GLY A 83 -16.27 -2.85 21.24
C GLY A 83 -15.04 -2.54 20.39
N HIS A 84 -14.18 -3.54 20.14
CA HIS A 84 -12.98 -3.36 19.30
C HIS A 84 -13.34 -3.04 17.84
N PHE A 85 -14.23 -3.82 17.22
CA PHE A 85 -14.67 -3.56 15.84
C PHE A 85 -15.41 -2.23 15.69
N ALA A 86 -16.18 -1.83 16.69
CA ALA A 86 -16.84 -0.52 16.71
C ALA A 86 -15.82 0.62 16.75
N LYS A 87 -14.73 0.50 17.54
CA LYS A 87 -13.62 1.46 17.56
C LYS A 87 -12.95 1.55 16.18
N LEU A 88 -12.58 0.41 15.58
CA LEU A 88 -11.94 0.37 14.25
C LEU A 88 -12.83 1.01 13.17
N THR A 89 -14.14 0.77 13.21
CA THR A 89 -15.09 1.37 12.26
C THR A 89 -15.16 2.88 12.45
N ARG A 90 -15.27 3.36 13.71
CA ARG A 90 -15.27 4.79 14.01
C ARG A 90 -13.99 5.47 13.56
N TRP A 91 -12.83 4.85 13.78
CA TRP A 91 -11.55 5.39 13.33
C TRP A 91 -11.44 5.47 11.79
N LEU A 92 -11.98 4.48 11.07
CA LEU A 92 -12.11 4.56 9.60
C LEU A 92 -13.00 5.73 9.16
N ASP A 93 -14.06 6.05 9.90
CA ASP A 93 -14.93 7.18 9.61
C ASP A 93 -14.22 8.51 9.85
N MET A 94 -13.44 8.61 10.93
CA MET A 94 -12.60 9.77 11.24
C MET A 94 -11.52 9.97 10.17
N GLU A 95 -10.89 8.89 9.72
CA GLU A 95 -9.87 8.92 8.65
C GLU A 95 -10.48 9.39 7.33
N GLN A 96 -11.61 8.84 6.93
CA GLN A 96 -12.31 9.26 5.71
C GLN A 96 -12.73 10.73 5.77
N SER A 97 -13.19 11.20 6.93
CA SER A 97 -13.56 12.60 7.11
C SER A 97 -12.36 13.50 6.98
N ALA A 98 -11.20 13.11 7.56
CA ALA A 98 -9.95 13.86 7.47
C ALA A 98 -9.41 13.90 6.03
N GLU A 99 -9.44 12.77 5.29
CA GLU A 99 -9.07 12.72 3.87
C GLU A 99 -9.95 13.66 3.03
N THR A 100 -11.26 13.63 3.25
CA THR A 100 -12.22 14.46 2.53
C THR A 100 -12.01 15.93 2.82
N GLN A 101 -11.77 16.30 4.08
CA GLN A 101 -11.48 17.67 4.49
C GLN A 101 -10.17 18.16 3.88
N GLN A 102 -9.11 17.36 3.95
CA GLN A 102 -7.81 17.70 3.36
C GLN A 102 -7.91 17.90 1.84
N ALA A 103 -8.66 17.04 1.15
CA ALA A 103 -8.92 17.18 -0.28
C ALA A 103 -9.70 18.46 -0.60
N ALA A 104 -10.70 18.84 0.22
CA ALA A 104 -11.47 20.06 0.06
C ALA A 104 -10.64 21.33 0.33
N GLU A 105 -9.79 21.31 1.37
CA GLU A 105 -8.86 22.39 1.67
C GLU A 105 -7.86 22.61 0.52
N TRP A 106 -7.31 21.54 -0.05
CA TRP A 106 -6.45 21.63 -1.21
C TRP A 106 -7.16 22.17 -2.45
N GLN A 107 -8.42 21.75 -2.70
CA GLN A 107 -9.21 22.28 -3.79
C GLN A 107 -9.52 23.76 -3.63
N SER A 108 -9.84 24.21 -2.42
CA SER A 108 -10.13 25.63 -2.13
C SER A 108 -8.87 26.52 -2.19
N ALA A 109 -7.72 26.00 -1.77
CA ALA A 109 -6.46 26.74 -1.79
C ALA A 109 -5.88 26.91 -3.21
N THR A 110 -6.20 25.98 -4.15
CA THR A 110 -5.61 25.96 -5.49
C THR A 110 -6.47 26.65 -6.55
N GLY A 111 -7.77 26.85 -6.31
CA GLY A 111 -8.67 27.49 -7.28
C GLY A 111 -8.58 26.84 -8.67
N ASP A 112 -8.45 27.69 -9.73
CA ASP A 112 -8.27 27.27 -11.13
C ASP A 112 -6.79 27.07 -11.54
N HIS A 113 -5.88 26.85 -10.57
CA HIS A 113 -4.46 26.67 -10.82
C HIS A 113 -3.98 25.25 -10.51
N ASP A 114 -2.85 24.88 -11.13
CA ASP A 114 -2.17 23.61 -10.82
C ASP A 114 -1.74 23.55 -9.37
N SER A 115 -1.81 22.36 -8.80
CA SER A 115 -1.29 22.07 -7.46
C SER A 115 -0.38 20.86 -7.48
N SER A 116 0.27 20.56 -6.37
CA SER A 116 1.09 19.38 -6.24
C SER A 116 0.30 18.06 -6.44
N THR A 117 -1.03 18.07 -6.26
CA THR A 117 -1.92 16.91 -6.35
C THR A 117 -2.95 17.01 -7.47
N ALA A 118 -2.98 18.14 -8.22
CA ALA A 118 -3.90 18.36 -9.32
C ALA A 118 -3.22 19.00 -10.53
N LEU A 119 -3.50 18.49 -11.71
CA LEU A 119 -3.11 19.05 -13.00
C LEU A 119 -4.35 19.57 -13.73
N MET A 120 -4.31 20.83 -14.14
CA MET A 120 -5.44 21.55 -14.76
C MET A 120 -5.16 21.83 -16.24
N ASN A 121 -6.20 22.23 -16.96
CA ASN A 121 -6.09 22.71 -18.35
C ASN A 121 -5.34 21.77 -19.29
N LEU A 122 -5.58 20.45 -19.11
CA LEU A 122 -5.00 19.42 -19.94
C LEU A 122 -5.91 19.14 -21.15
N VAL A 123 -5.29 18.72 -22.26
CA VAL A 123 -6.01 18.21 -23.43
C VAL A 123 -5.56 16.77 -23.72
N ILE A 124 -6.46 15.92 -24.17
CA ILE A 124 -6.13 14.57 -24.62
C ILE A 124 -5.37 14.70 -25.93
N ARG A 125 -4.20 14.10 -25.99
CA ARG A 125 -3.33 14.05 -27.17
C ARG A 125 -3.50 12.77 -27.94
N THR A 126 -3.53 11.65 -27.21
CA THR A 126 -3.72 10.33 -27.81
C THR A 126 -4.62 9.48 -26.93
N GLU A 127 -5.40 8.63 -27.57
CA GLU A 127 -6.16 7.57 -26.93
C GLU A 127 -5.71 6.24 -27.54
N ASP A 128 -5.48 5.25 -26.67
CA ASP A 128 -5.09 3.91 -27.04
C ASP A 128 -5.78 2.87 -26.14
N THR A 129 -5.61 1.60 -26.45
CA THR A 129 -6.13 0.50 -25.64
C THR A 129 -4.99 -0.29 -25.03
N GLY A 130 -4.87 -0.22 -23.72
CA GLY A 130 -3.87 -0.95 -22.96
C GLY A 130 -4.23 -2.40 -22.67
N LEU A 131 -3.33 -3.09 -21.99
CA LEU A 131 -3.53 -4.46 -21.52
C LEU A 131 -4.76 -4.54 -20.61
N GLY A 132 -5.58 -5.57 -20.79
CA GLY A 132 -6.82 -5.76 -20.01
C GLY A 132 -7.99 -4.90 -20.50
N GLY A 133 -7.86 -4.25 -21.70
CA GLY A 133 -8.92 -3.45 -22.31
C GLY A 133 -9.17 -2.11 -21.63
N TYR A 134 -8.22 -1.61 -20.84
CA TYR A 134 -8.24 -0.25 -20.31
C TYR A 134 -8.04 0.76 -21.45
N ALA A 135 -8.82 1.84 -21.41
CA ALA A 135 -8.56 2.98 -22.28
C ALA A 135 -7.36 3.76 -21.72
N LEU A 136 -6.33 3.92 -22.53
CA LEU A 136 -5.18 4.76 -22.21
C LEU A 136 -5.40 6.13 -22.80
N ALA A 137 -5.40 7.16 -21.98
CA ALA A 137 -5.47 8.55 -22.41
C ALA A 137 -4.16 9.25 -22.03
N THR A 138 -3.45 9.77 -23.04
CA THR A 138 -2.29 10.62 -22.84
C THR A 138 -2.75 12.08 -22.88
N LEU A 139 -2.49 12.81 -21.80
CA LEU A 139 -2.87 14.20 -21.65
C LEU A 139 -1.63 15.08 -21.48
N GLY A 140 -1.74 16.33 -21.93
CA GLY A 140 -0.68 17.32 -21.81
C GLY A 140 -1.25 18.72 -21.91
N ARG A 141 -0.40 19.72 -21.79
CA ARG A 141 -0.79 21.12 -22.04
C ARG A 141 -1.22 21.33 -23.46
N ARG A 142 -2.09 22.30 -23.71
CA ARG A 142 -2.51 22.64 -25.07
C ARG A 142 -1.33 22.95 -26.00
N SER A 143 -0.29 23.65 -25.48
CA SER A 143 0.98 23.83 -26.16
C SER A 143 1.93 22.67 -25.84
N PRO A 144 2.43 21.93 -26.85
CA PRO A 144 3.36 20.80 -26.63
C PRO A 144 4.71 21.20 -26.01
N MET A 145 5.09 22.49 -26.13
CA MET A 145 6.34 23.01 -25.58
C MET A 145 6.23 23.38 -24.10
N GLN A 146 5.03 23.42 -23.55
CA GLN A 146 4.82 23.77 -22.14
C GLN A 146 4.90 22.49 -21.28
N PRO A 147 5.88 22.41 -20.36
CA PRO A 147 5.99 21.26 -19.46
C PRO A 147 4.83 21.21 -18.46
N LEU A 148 4.57 20.04 -17.92
CA LEU A 148 3.71 19.87 -16.76
C LEU A 148 4.41 20.49 -15.52
N PRO A 149 3.66 21.09 -14.61
CA PRO A 149 4.22 21.61 -13.37
C PRO A 149 4.73 20.46 -12.48
N ALA A 150 5.55 20.78 -11.49
CA ALA A 150 5.97 19.82 -10.49
C ALA A 150 4.74 19.28 -9.75
N THR A 151 4.59 17.96 -9.75
CA THR A 151 3.42 17.27 -9.18
C THR A 151 3.87 16.10 -8.30
N GLN A 152 3.03 15.75 -7.32
CA GLN A 152 3.18 14.53 -6.51
C GLN A 152 2.52 13.31 -7.18
N LEU A 153 1.79 13.51 -8.28
CA LEU A 153 1.30 12.40 -9.09
C LEU A 153 2.49 11.61 -9.61
N SER A 154 2.41 10.30 -9.51
CA SER A 154 3.44 9.39 -9.99
C SER A 154 2.81 8.15 -10.60
N VAL A 155 3.58 7.38 -11.34
CA VAL A 155 3.11 6.12 -11.94
C VAL A 155 2.54 5.20 -10.86
N GLY A 156 1.32 4.68 -11.10
CA GLY A 156 0.60 3.82 -10.17
C GLY A 156 -0.36 4.56 -9.22
N VAL A 157 -0.31 5.88 -9.13
CA VAL A 157 -1.24 6.66 -8.30
C VAL A 157 -2.64 6.61 -8.90
N PRO A 158 -3.70 6.35 -8.09
CA PRO A 158 -5.07 6.48 -8.53
C PRO A 158 -5.40 7.95 -8.74
N VAL A 159 -6.13 8.24 -9.84
CA VAL A 159 -6.51 9.61 -10.21
C VAL A 159 -7.97 9.68 -10.63
N ARG A 160 -8.52 10.88 -10.58
CA ARG A 160 -9.80 11.23 -11.20
C ARG A 160 -9.55 12.16 -12.38
N LEU A 161 -10.06 11.77 -13.54
CA LEU A 161 -10.13 12.60 -14.73
C LEU A 161 -11.51 13.24 -14.82
N GLN A 162 -11.58 14.55 -14.96
CA GLN A 162 -12.82 15.28 -15.14
C GLN A 162 -12.67 16.34 -16.22
N GLU A 163 -13.66 16.48 -17.10
CA GLU A 163 -13.74 17.60 -18.02
C GLU A 163 -14.03 18.88 -17.25
N GLN A 164 -13.35 19.99 -17.60
CA GLN A 164 -13.53 21.29 -16.96
C GLN A 164 -14.63 22.10 -17.70
N GLY A 165 -15.49 22.79 -16.96
CA GLY A 165 -16.52 23.65 -17.50
C GLY A 165 -17.87 23.52 -16.78
N GLN A 166 -18.85 24.37 -17.15
CA GLN A 166 -20.18 24.39 -16.50
C GLN A 166 -21.05 23.15 -16.81
N GLN A 167 -20.69 22.38 -17.84
CA GLN A 167 -21.36 21.14 -18.25
C GLN A 167 -20.42 19.91 -18.06
N ALA A 168 -19.51 19.99 -17.07
CA ALA A 168 -18.58 18.91 -16.80
C ALA A 168 -19.30 17.58 -16.55
N GLY A 169 -18.97 16.56 -17.31
CA GLY A 169 -19.43 15.19 -17.12
C GLY A 169 -18.93 14.57 -15.81
N PRO A 170 -19.39 13.37 -15.46
CA PRO A 170 -18.96 12.70 -14.24
C PRO A 170 -17.46 12.38 -14.27
N ALA A 171 -16.78 12.60 -13.15
CA ALA A 171 -15.37 12.27 -13.01
C ALA A 171 -15.14 10.76 -13.23
N GLN A 172 -14.13 10.42 -14.05
CA GLN A 172 -13.71 9.04 -14.33
C GLN A 172 -12.50 8.67 -13.49
N ARG A 173 -12.53 7.51 -12.84
CA ARG A 173 -11.40 6.98 -12.08
C ARG A 173 -10.40 6.28 -13.00
N GLY A 174 -9.13 6.54 -12.79
CA GLY A 174 -8.02 5.95 -13.52
C GLY A 174 -6.78 5.74 -12.66
N VAL A 175 -5.71 5.28 -13.30
CA VAL A 175 -4.39 5.09 -12.69
C VAL A 175 -3.36 5.68 -13.62
N VAL A 176 -2.40 6.43 -13.08
CA VAL A 176 -1.29 6.96 -13.87
C VAL A 176 -0.41 5.81 -14.36
N THR A 177 -0.20 5.72 -15.67
CA THR A 177 0.61 4.67 -16.30
C THR A 177 1.98 5.18 -16.72
N ARG A 178 2.08 6.48 -17.05
CA ARG A 178 3.31 7.15 -17.44
C ARG A 178 3.23 8.62 -17.06
N LEU A 179 4.35 9.17 -16.61
CA LEU A 179 4.51 10.60 -16.33
C LEU A 179 5.86 11.06 -16.87
N GLU A 180 5.83 12.03 -17.76
CA GLU A 180 6.99 12.67 -18.38
C GLU A 180 6.92 14.18 -18.21
N LYS A 181 7.98 14.91 -18.55
CA LYS A 181 8.04 16.38 -18.40
C LYS A 181 6.87 17.12 -19.07
N GLY A 182 6.32 16.60 -20.16
CA GLY A 182 5.26 17.27 -20.95
C GLY A 182 3.92 16.54 -20.97
N GLU A 183 3.87 15.30 -20.50
CA GLU A 183 2.70 14.43 -20.67
C GLU A 183 2.47 13.50 -19.47
N ILE A 184 1.19 13.26 -19.20
CA ILE A 184 0.72 12.26 -18.28
C ILE A 184 -0.20 11.28 -19.01
N GLU A 185 0.05 9.98 -18.88
CA GLU A 185 -0.82 8.92 -19.41
C GLU A 185 -1.56 8.26 -18.26
N ILE A 186 -2.87 8.08 -18.44
CA ILE A 186 -3.73 7.43 -17.47
C ILE A 186 -4.50 6.28 -18.10
N ALA A 187 -4.64 5.18 -17.35
CA ALA A 187 -5.50 4.06 -17.72
C ALA A 187 -6.86 4.23 -17.06
N LEU A 188 -7.91 4.21 -17.87
CA LEU A 188 -9.31 4.36 -17.47
C LEU A 188 -10.08 3.06 -17.75
N GLY A 189 -11.09 2.77 -16.96
CA GLY A 189 -11.97 1.62 -17.20
C GLY A 189 -12.88 1.75 -18.45
N LYS A 190 -13.04 2.97 -18.96
CA LYS A 190 -13.79 3.33 -20.16
C LYS A 190 -13.09 4.49 -20.86
N PRO A 191 -13.26 4.68 -22.17
CA PRO A 191 -12.74 5.86 -22.86
C PRO A 191 -13.19 7.16 -22.18
N PRO A 192 -12.36 8.23 -22.25
CA PRO A 192 -12.73 9.54 -21.74
C PRO A 192 -14.08 10.00 -22.30
N VAL A 193 -14.91 10.57 -21.44
CA VAL A 193 -16.19 11.17 -21.85
C VAL A 193 -15.94 12.64 -22.14
N THR A 194 -16.27 13.08 -23.37
CA THR A 194 -16.17 14.47 -23.82
C THR A 194 -17.56 14.98 -24.13
N GLU A 195 -17.95 16.10 -23.53
CA GLU A 195 -19.27 16.72 -23.76
C GLU A 195 -19.17 18.04 -24.56
N THR A 196 -17.93 18.56 -24.72
CA THR A 196 -17.67 19.81 -25.44
C THR A 196 -16.80 19.59 -26.68
N ASP A 197 -16.91 20.50 -27.68
CA ASP A 197 -16.10 20.44 -28.91
C ASP A 197 -14.61 20.69 -28.70
N ASN A 198 -14.21 21.29 -27.58
CA ASN A 198 -12.81 21.62 -27.28
C ASN A 198 -12.51 21.35 -25.78
N PRO A 199 -12.54 20.08 -25.38
CA PRO A 199 -12.51 19.69 -23.98
C PRO A 199 -11.17 20.07 -23.32
N SER A 200 -11.25 20.54 -22.10
CA SER A 200 -10.14 20.74 -21.19
C SER A 200 -10.36 19.84 -19.97
N PHE A 201 -9.32 19.18 -19.52
CA PHE A 201 -9.42 18.19 -18.46
C PHE A 201 -8.62 18.61 -17.21
N ARG A 202 -9.13 18.15 -16.10
CA ARG A 202 -8.47 18.18 -14.81
C ARG A 202 -8.18 16.73 -14.38
N ILE A 203 -6.97 16.51 -13.84
CA ILE A 203 -6.58 15.28 -13.18
C ILE A 203 -6.32 15.60 -11.72
N ASP A 204 -7.03 14.96 -10.80
CA ASP A 204 -6.80 15.03 -9.36
C ASP A 204 -6.33 13.68 -8.83
N ALA A 205 -5.53 13.67 -7.77
CA ALA A 205 -5.31 12.46 -6.99
C ALA A 205 -6.66 11.93 -6.49
N ALA A 206 -6.92 10.64 -6.65
CA ALA A 206 -8.16 10.03 -6.19
C ALA A 206 -8.03 9.57 -4.74
N ASP A 207 -9.08 9.82 -3.96
CA ASP A 207 -9.28 9.24 -2.63
C ASP A 207 -9.44 7.71 -2.71
N ASP A 208 -8.99 7.02 -1.67
CA ASP A 208 -9.01 5.55 -1.63
C ASP A 208 -10.31 4.99 -1.01
N GLN A 209 -11.47 5.56 -1.40
CA GLN A 209 -12.78 5.11 -0.92
C GLN A 209 -13.02 3.60 -1.08
N ALA A 210 -12.48 3.00 -2.16
CA ALA A 210 -12.65 1.58 -2.40
C ALA A 210 -11.93 0.72 -1.33
N SER A 211 -10.74 1.11 -0.90
CA SER A 211 -10.01 0.45 0.18
C SER A 211 -10.71 0.62 1.52
N MET A 212 -11.22 1.81 1.81
CA MET A 212 -12.02 2.09 3.01
C MET A 212 -13.29 1.22 3.08
N GLN A 213 -14.03 1.14 1.97
CA GLN A 213 -15.23 0.29 1.88
C GLN A 213 -14.91 -1.19 2.08
N ARG A 214 -13.80 -1.69 1.48
CA ARG A 214 -13.36 -3.08 1.66
C ARG A 214 -12.97 -3.35 3.12
N SER A 215 -12.27 -2.43 3.76
CA SER A 215 -11.91 -2.51 5.17
C SER A 215 -13.15 -2.57 6.07
N ARG A 216 -14.13 -1.68 5.87
CA ARG A 216 -15.41 -1.71 6.61
C ARG A 216 -16.15 -3.03 6.43
N ALA A 217 -16.23 -3.52 5.21
CA ALA A 217 -16.89 -4.78 4.93
C ALA A 217 -16.15 -5.97 5.56
N ALA A 218 -14.82 -5.93 5.61
CA ALA A 218 -14.03 -6.96 6.28
C ALA A 218 -14.26 -6.94 7.79
N LEU A 219 -14.27 -5.76 8.41
CA LEU A 219 -14.59 -5.61 9.83
C LEU A 219 -16.00 -6.11 10.16
N ALA A 220 -16.99 -5.73 9.37
CA ALA A 220 -18.36 -6.18 9.54
C ALA A 220 -18.46 -7.72 9.46
N ARG A 221 -17.82 -8.34 8.45
CA ARG A 221 -17.81 -9.80 8.30
C ARG A 221 -17.10 -10.50 9.46
N ALA A 222 -15.94 -9.99 9.90
CA ALA A 222 -15.21 -10.56 11.03
C ALA A 222 -16.00 -10.44 12.35
N ARG A 223 -16.63 -9.29 12.59
CA ARG A 223 -17.48 -9.05 13.75
C ARG A 223 -18.62 -10.06 13.87
N HIS A 224 -19.25 -10.40 12.74
CA HIS A 224 -20.42 -11.28 12.70
C HIS A 224 -20.09 -12.75 12.41
N ALA A 225 -18.81 -13.12 12.29
CA ALA A 225 -18.39 -14.49 12.12
C ALA A 225 -18.80 -15.36 13.31
N ARG A 226 -19.39 -16.54 13.06
CA ARG A 226 -19.83 -17.50 14.09
C ARG A 226 -19.59 -18.91 13.59
N ASP A 227 -19.12 -19.76 14.50
CA ASP A 227 -18.98 -21.22 14.30
C ASP A 227 -18.20 -21.56 13.02
N ASP A 228 -17.27 -20.70 12.62
CA ASP A 228 -16.41 -20.88 11.45
C ASP A 228 -14.95 -20.54 11.77
N ARG A 229 -14.03 -20.89 10.87
CA ARG A 229 -12.61 -20.60 11.03
C ARG A 229 -12.30 -19.12 11.23
N LEU A 230 -13.09 -18.25 10.63
CA LEU A 230 -12.93 -16.80 10.78
C LEU A 230 -13.23 -16.35 12.22
N SER A 231 -14.27 -16.92 12.86
CA SER A 231 -14.58 -16.60 14.26
C SER A 231 -13.48 -17.06 15.20
N GLU A 232 -12.86 -18.21 14.97
CA GLU A 232 -11.71 -18.68 15.76
C GLU A 232 -10.51 -17.75 15.61
N LEU A 233 -10.14 -17.39 14.37
CA LEU A 233 -9.05 -16.46 14.10
C LEU A 233 -9.33 -15.07 14.68
N ARG A 234 -10.56 -14.58 14.61
CA ARG A 234 -10.99 -13.35 15.25
C ARG A 234 -10.72 -13.38 16.75
N ASP A 235 -11.17 -14.43 17.41
CA ASP A 235 -11.06 -14.56 18.86
C ASP A 235 -9.60 -14.64 19.30
N VAL A 236 -8.74 -15.29 18.53
CA VAL A 236 -7.28 -15.24 18.74
C VAL A 236 -6.74 -13.84 18.50
N CYS A 237 -7.09 -13.19 17.38
CA CYS A 237 -6.62 -11.84 17.09
C CYS A 237 -7.07 -10.80 18.12
N LEU A 238 -8.17 -11.04 18.84
CA LEU A 238 -8.68 -10.15 19.88
C LEU A 238 -8.20 -10.50 21.30
N GLY A 239 -7.41 -11.55 21.49
CA GLY A 239 -6.96 -11.98 22.81
C GLY A 239 -7.99 -12.78 23.60
N LEU A 240 -9.11 -13.16 22.97
CA LEU A 240 -10.18 -13.93 23.63
C LEU A 240 -9.88 -15.44 23.67
N LYS A 241 -8.97 -15.90 22.84
CA LYS A 241 -8.50 -17.30 22.74
C LYS A 241 -7.00 -17.30 22.51
N ALA A 242 -6.30 -18.19 23.22
CA ALA A 242 -4.86 -18.36 23.02
C ALA A 242 -4.57 -18.96 21.62
N PRO A 243 -3.52 -18.49 20.92
CA PRO A 243 -3.09 -19.07 19.66
C PRO A 243 -2.61 -20.50 19.82
N GLN A 244 -2.88 -21.35 18.84
CA GLN A 244 -2.48 -22.74 18.84
C GLN A 244 -1.31 -22.97 17.88
N PHE A 245 -0.40 -23.86 18.30
CA PHE A 245 0.75 -24.31 17.50
C PHE A 245 0.83 -25.82 17.55
N ASP A 246 1.19 -26.42 16.41
CA ASP A 246 1.61 -27.82 16.33
C ASP A 246 3.05 -27.97 16.84
N GLU A 247 3.53 -29.21 16.91
CA GLU A 247 4.95 -29.46 17.11
C GLU A 247 5.76 -28.82 15.98
N ILE A 248 6.87 -28.16 16.35
CA ILE A 248 7.72 -27.48 15.36
C ILE A 248 8.28 -28.50 14.38
N PRO A 249 7.92 -28.41 13.08
CA PRO A 249 8.30 -29.41 12.11
C PRO A 249 9.81 -29.37 11.80
N LYS A 250 10.39 -30.53 11.55
CA LYS A 250 11.75 -30.64 11.01
C LYS A 250 11.72 -30.34 9.51
N LEU A 251 11.86 -29.08 9.15
CA LEU A 251 11.86 -28.63 7.76
C LEU A 251 13.17 -28.97 7.06
N LYS A 252 13.07 -29.39 5.80
CA LYS A 252 14.21 -29.46 4.88
C LYS A 252 14.26 -28.14 4.11
N PHE A 253 15.07 -27.20 4.59
CA PHE A 253 15.20 -25.88 3.98
C PHE A 253 15.80 -25.96 2.59
N GLU A 254 15.20 -25.26 1.63
CA GLU A 254 15.69 -25.19 0.25
C GLU A 254 16.80 -24.15 0.09
N ASP A 255 16.77 -23.08 0.90
CA ASP A 255 17.81 -22.09 0.92
C ASP A 255 18.89 -22.47 1.95
N PRO A 256 20.07 -22.98 1.50
CA PRO A 256 21.13 -23.38 2.42
C PRO A 256 21.74 -22.23 3.21
N ASN A 257 21.59 -21.00 2.72
CA ASN A 257 22.18 -19.81 3.31
C ASN A 257 21.26 -19.11 4.33
N LEU A 258 20.18 -19.74 4.77
CA LEU A 258 19.40 -19.24 5.90
C LEU A 258 20.20 -19.45 7.19
N ASN A 259 20.31 -18.40 8.00
CA ASN A 259 20.91 -18.51 9.32
C ASN A 259 19.96 -19.20 10.32
N GLU A 260 20.46 -19.46 11.52
CA GLU A 260 19.71 -20.18 12.56
C GLU A 260 18.42 -19.47 12.95
N SER A 261 18.44 -18.14 13.16
CA SER A 261 17.24 -17.37 13.53
C SER A 261 16.19 -17.36 12.41
N GLN A 262 16.59 -17.29 11.14
CA GLN A 262 15.69 -17.37 9.98
C GLN A 262 15.05 -18.77 9.87
N ARG A 263 15.83 -19.84 10.05
CA ARG A 263 15.33 -21.22 10.06
C ARG A 263 14.35 -21.45 11.21
N ALA A 264 14.70 -20.98 12.41
CA ALA A 264 13.84 -21.08 13.59
C ALA A 264 12.53 -20.32 13.40
N ALA A 265 12.56 -19.11 12.83
CA ALA A 265 11.36 -18.32 12.57
C ALA A 265 10.46 -18.96 11.49
N ALA A 266 11.03 -19.49 10.41
CA ALA A 266 10.27 -20.21 9.39
C ALA A 266 9.63 -21.49 9.94
N ALA A 267 10.34 -22.28 10.73
CA ALA A 267 9.81 -23.49 11.37
C ALA A 267 8.70 -23.17 12.38
N PHE A 268 8.89 -22.14 13.21
CA PHE A 268 7.90 -21.65 14.15
C PHE A 268 6.60 -21.20 13.43
N ALA A 269 6.73 -20.37 12.40
CA ALA A 269 5.58 -19.90 11.63
C ALA A 269 4.88 -21.04 10.85
N SER A 270 5.61 -22.10 10.48
CA SER A 270 5.02 -23.30 9.87
C SER A 270 4.19 -24.11 10.85
N ALA A 271 4.54 -24.10 12.15
CA ALA A 271 3.82 -24.79 13.21
C ALA A 271 2.53 -24.04 13.64
N ALA A 272 2.39 -22.78 13.30
CA ALA A 272 1.22 -22.00 13.69
C ALA A 272 -0.06 -22.55 13.05
N GLN A 273 -1.05 -22.88 13.88
CA GLN A 273 -2.40 -23.20 13.42
C GLN A 273 -3.19 -21.91 13.15
N ASP A 274 -3.04 -20.87 13.97
CA ASP A 274 -3.83 -19.65 13.92
C ASP A 274 -3.02 -18.46 13.38
N VAL A 275 -2.16 -17.88 14.20
CA VAL A 275 -1.42 -16.67 13.90
C VAL A 275 0.05 -16.81 14.35
N ALA A 276 0.98 -16.36 13.53
CA ALA A 276 2.37 -16.19 13.93
C ALA A 276 2.90 -14.83 13.43
N VAL A 277 3.89 -14.29 14.15
CA VAL A 277 4.59 -13.04 13.82
C VAL A 277 6.06 -13.33 13.61
N ILE A 278 6.61 -12.90 12.48
CA ILE A 278 8.05 -12.86 12.23
C ILE A 278 8.49 -11.40 12.40
N HIS A 279 9.14 -11.11 13.52
CA HIS A 279 9.72 -9.79 13.74
C HIS A 279 11.06 -9.72 13.02
N GLY A 280 11.15 -8.87 12.02
CA GLY A 280 12.31 -8.73 11.16
C GLY A 280 12.92 -7.33 11.19
N PRO A 281 13.86 -7.05 12.12
CA PRO A 281 14.63 -5.82 12.11
C PRO A 281 15.30 -5.51 10.77
N PRO A 282 15.79 -4.28 10.54
CA PRO A 282 16.41 -3.89 9.29
C PRO A 282 17.54 -4.81 8.87
N GLY A 283 17.56 -5.23 7.61
CA GLY A 283 18.66 -6.05 7.06
C GLY A 283 18.68 -7.52 7.47
N THR A 284 17.73 -8.01 8.28
CA THR A 284 17.73 -9.39 8.79
C THR A 284 17.25 -10.45 7.81
N GLY A 285 16.89 -10.07 6.58
CA GLY A 285 16.44 -11.01 5.56
C GLY A 285 15.02 -11.52 5.75
N LYS A 286 14.12 -10.71 6.34
CA LYS A 286 12.69 -10.98 6.52
C LYS A 286 12.05 -11.58 5.26
N THR A 287 12.18 -10.91 4.11
CA THR A 287 11.62 -11.37 2.84
C THR A 287 12.14 -12.75 2.42
N ARG A 288 13.42 -13.05 2.69
CA ARG A 288 14.05 -14.35 2.41
C ARG A 288 13.44 -15.46 3.27
N THR A 289 13.23 -15.16 4.54
CA THR A 289 12.56 -16.08 5.50
C THR A 289 11.11 -16.35 5.08
N LEU A 290 10.37 -15.32 4.63
CA LEU A 290 9.01 -15.47 4.13
C LEU A 290 8.93 -16.31 2.86
N VAL A 291 9.85 -16.12 1.91
CA VAL A 291 9.92 -16.94 0.69
C VAL A 291 10.11 -18.39 1.04
N GLU A 292 11.01 -18.71 1.96
CA GLU A 292 11.21 -20.08 2.43
C GLU A 292 9.94 -20.65 3.07
N LEU A 293 9.30 -19.91 3.99
CA LEU A 293 8.06 -20.31 4.64
C LEU A 293 6.95 -20.63 3.61
N ILE A 294 6.76 -19.74 2.63
CA ILE A 294 5.74 -19.92 1.58
C ILE A 294 6.05 -21.17 0.74
N ARG A 295 7.30 -21.38 0.37
CA ARG A 295 7.71 -22.56 -0.40
C ARG A 295 7.52 -23.86 0.37
N GLN A 296 7.82 -23.87 1.66
CA GLN A 296 7.54 -25.02 2.53
C GLN A 296 6.02 -25.35 2.57
N ALA A 297 5.16 -24.31 2.64
CA ALA A 297 3.71 -24.50 2.56
C ALA A 297 3.26 -25.07 1.19
N VAL A 298 3.80 -24.54 0.09
CA VAL A 298 3.51 -25.00 -1.27
C VAL A 298 3.95 -26.46 -1.48
N GLN A 299 5.10 -26.87 -0.98
CA GLN A 299 5.57 -28.27 -1.03
C GLN A 299 4.64 -29.23 -0.29
N GLN A 300 3.95 -28.75 0.72
CA GLN A 300 2.92 -29.50 1.44
C GLN A 300 1.55 -29.50 0.71
N GLY A 301 1.48 -28.97 -0.51
CA GLY A 301 0.25 -28.86 -1.30
C GLY A 301 -0.68 -27.73 -0.83
N GLN A 302 -0.22 -26.81 0.02
CA GLN A 302 -1.00 -25.69 0.51
C GLN A 302 -0.99 -24.53 -0.50
N LYS A 303 -2.11 -23.80 -0.57
CA LYS A 303 -2.22 -22.56 -1.34
C LYS A 303 -1.99 -21.34 -0.45
N ALA A 304 -1.14 -20.41 -0.91
CA ALA A 304 -0.79 -19.22 -0.15
C ALA A 304 -1.33 -17.94 -0.79
N LEU A 305 -1.82 -17.03 0.06
CA LEU A 305 -2.17 -15.66 -0.27
C LEU A 305 -1.09 -14.74 0.33
N VAL A 306 -0.34 -14.05 -0.52
CA VAL A 306 0.77 -13.18 -0.14
C VAL A 306 0.37 -11.72 -0.31
N CYS A 307 0.43 -10.97 0.76
CA CYS A 307 -0.04 -9.60 0.82
C CYS A 307 1.01 -8.64 1.36
N ALA A 308 0.86 -7.36 1.03
CA ALA A 308 1.57 -6.25 1.65
C ALA A 308 0.74 -4.96 1.52
N PRO A 309 1.01 -3.89 2.29
CA PRO A 309 0.32 -2.61 2.16
C PRO A 309 0.63 -1.91 0.84
N SER A 310 1.83 -2.08 0.30
CA SER A 310 2.30 -1.42 -0.92
C SER A 310 2.50 -2.39 -2.08
N ASN A 311 2.41 -1.86 -3.31
CA ASN A 311 2.71 -2.65 -4.52
C ASN A 311 4.16 -3.11 -4.55
N LEU A 312 5.11 -2.25 -4.13
CA LEU A 312 6.53 -2.59 -4.07
C LEU A 312 6.79 -3.76 -3.10
N GLY A 313 6.14 -3.76 -1.93
CA GLY A 313 6.26 -4.88 -0.97
C GLY A 313 5.80 -6.20 -1.56
N VAL A 314 4.66 -6.20 -2.26
CA VAL A 314 4.15 -7.40 -2.96
C VAL A 314 5.09 -7.81 -4.09
N ASP A 315 5.57 -6.87 -4.90
CA ASP A 315 6.42 -7.16 -6.05
C ASP A 315 7.78 -7.76 -5.62
N ASN A 316 8.36 -7.29 -4.51
CA ASN A 316 9.61 -7.84 -3.94
C ASN A 316 9.47 -9.32 -3.54
N LEU A 317 8.35 -9.71 -2.93
CA LEU A 317 8.07 -11.10 -2.61
C LEU A 317 7.77 -11.91 -3.88
N PHE A 318 6.96 -11.37 -4.76
CA PHE A 318 6.57 -12.00 -6.01
C PHE A 318 7.78 -12.35 -6.88
N GLU A 319 8.71 -11.39 -7.07
CA GLU A 319 9.95 -11.60 -7.83
C GLU A 319 10.77 -12.75 -7.25
N ARG A 320 10.96 -12.77 -5.92
CA ARG A 320 11.74 -13.82 -5.26
C ARG A 320 11.08 -15.19 -5.36
N LEU A 321 9.75 -15.27 -5.29
CA LEU A 321 9.00 -16.51 -5.50
C LEU A 321 9.15 -17.02 -6.94
N LEU A 322 9.03 -16.15 -7.93
CA LEU A 322 9.24 -16.51 -9.34
C LEU A 322 10.67 -17.02 -9.59
N ASN A 323 11.68 -16.33 -9.05
CA ASN A 323 13.09 -16.71 -9.18
C ASN A 323 13.41 -18.08 -8.55
N ARG A 324 12.55 -18.56 -7.65
CA ARG A 324 12.62 -19.90 -7.06
C ARG A 324 11.71 -20.93 -7.74
N GLY A 325 11.09 -20.58 -8.88
CA GLY A 325 10.26 -21.48 -9.68
C GLY A 325 8.86 -21.74 -9.11
N THR A 326 8.37 -20.92 -8.16
CA THR A 326 7.01 -21.05 -7.62
C THR A 326 5.98 -20.57 -8.65
N LYS A 327 4.89 -21.31 -8.84
CA LYS A 327 3.77 -20.87 -9.68
C LYS A 327 2.96 -19.79 -8.98
N ALA A 328 3.50 -18.57 -9.03
CA ALA A 328 2.89 -17.41 -8.41
C ALA A 328 2.18 -16.53 -9.46
N VAL A 329 1.07 -15.89 -9.08
CA VAL A 329 0.36 -14.89 -9.89
C VAL A 329 0.23 -13.58 -9.14
N ARG A 330 0.53 -12.46 -9.83
CA ARG A 330 0.39 -11.10 -9.30
C ARG A 330 -0.94 -10.49 -9.73
N ILE A 331 -1.83 -10.23 -8.77
CA ILE A 331 -3.10 -9.53 -9.00
C ILE A 331 -2.90 -8.03 -8.71
N GLY A 332 -3.21 -7.19 -9.69
CA GLY A 332 -3.12 -5.74 -9.59
C GLY A 332 -3.06 -5.08 -10.95
N HIS A 333 -3.20 -3.76 -10.97
CA HIS A 333 -3.10 -2.99 -12.21
C HIS A 333 -1.65 -3.01 -12.73
N VAL A 334 -1.45 -3.32 -14.03
CA VAL A 334 -0.12 -3.49 -14.65
C VAL A 334 0.81 -2.29 -14.43
N ALA A 335 0.24 -1.07 -14.43
CA ALA A 335 1.01 0.15 -14.19
C ALA A 335 1.63 0.23 -12.79
N ARG A 336 1.06 -0.50 -11.82
CA ARG A 336 1.54 -0.56 -10.43
C ARG A 336 2.55 -1.66 -10.18
N VAL A 337 2.79 -2.52 -11.17
CA VAL A 337 3.73 -3.64 -11.09
C VAL A 337 5.07 -3.19 -11.68
N LEU A 338 6.17 -3.60 -11.05
CA LEU A 338 7.52 -3.33 -11.54
C LEU A 338 7.67 -3.76 -13.02
N PRO A 339 8.33 -2.97 -13.89
CA PRO A 339 8.36 -3.20 -15.32
C PRO A 339 8.74 -4.62 -15.72
N HIS A 340 9.77 -5.20 -15.10
CA HIS A 340 10.28 -6.54 -15.40
C HIS A 340 9.37 -7.68 -14.89
N LEU A 341 8.38 -7.40 -14.03
CA LEU A 341 7.42 -8.38 -13.51
C LEU A 341 6.07 -8.37 -14.25
N ARG A 342 5.83 -7.35 -15.09
CA ARG A 342 4.53 -7.14 -15.75
C ARG A 342 4.07 -8.33 -16.57
N ASP A 343 5.00 -9.05 -17.19
CA ASP A 343 4.70 -10.24 -18.01
C ASP A 343 4.12 -11.43 -17.23
N ASN A 344 4.31 -11.44 -15.91
CA ASN A 344 3.82 -12.48 -14.99
C ASN A 344 2.62 -12.01 -14.15
N CYS A 345 2.07 -10.81 -14.40
CA CYS A 345 0.85 -10.39 -13.75
C CYS A 345 -0.40 -11.02 -14.40
N LEU A 346 -1.48 -11.15 -13.64
CA LEU A 346 -2.72 -11.79 -14.10
C LEU A 346 -3.21 -11.24 -15.44
N THR A 347 -3.23 -9.92 -15.60
CA THR A 347 -3.68 -9.27 -16.84
C THR A 347 -2.83 -9.67 -18.06
N ALA A 348 -1.51 -9.78 -17.89
CA ALA A 348 -0.62 -10.20 -18.96
C ALA A 348 -0.77 -11.70 -19.27
N LEU A 349 -0.98 -12.52 -18.25
CA LEU A 349 -1.23 -13.97 -18.42
C LEU A 349 -2.55 -14.21 -19.15
N VAL A 350 -3.62 -13.49 -18.79
CA VAL A 350 -4.89 -13.52 -19.53
C VAL A 350 -4.70 -13.12 -20.99
N ALA A 351 -3.91 -12.07 -21.26
CA ALA A 351 -3.62 -11.60 -22.62
C ALA A 351 -2.80 -12.59 -23.47
N LYS A 352 -2.02 -13.47 -22.83
CA LYS A 352 -1.23 -14.54 -23.47
C LYS A 352 -2.00 -15.87 -23.59
N HIS A 353 -3.18 -15.97 -22.97
CA HIS A 353 -3.93 -17.22 -22.96
C HIS A 353 -4.44 -17.61 -24.34
N ARG A 354 -4.50 -18.94 -24.62
CA ARG A 354 -4.89 -19.50 -25.93
C ARG A 354 -6.26 -18.98 -26.44
N ASN A 355 -7.20 -18.72 -25.53
CA ASN A 355 -8.56 -18.28 -25.86
C ASN A 355 -8.67 -16.78 -26.11
N VAL A 356 -7.60 -15.99 -25.96
CA VAL A 356 -7.63 -14.52 -26.14
C VAL A 356 -8.02 -14.10 -27.56
N LYS A 357 -7.74 -14.94 -28.58
CA LYS A 357 -8.12 -14.67 -29.96
C LYS A 357 -9.64 -14.55 -30.12
N ARG A 358 -10.42 -15.37 -29.41
CA ARG A 358 -11.89 -15.33 -29.43
C ARG A 358 -12.42 -14.07 -28.77
N ILE A 359 -11.81 -13.67 -27.64
CA ILE A 359 -12.16 -12.43 -26.93
C ILE A 359 -11.91 -11.21 -27.83
N LYS A 360 -10.75 -11.15 -28.51
CA LYS A 360 -10.44 -10.09 -29.46
C LYS A 360 -11.45 -10.04 -30.61
N LYS A 361 -11.89 -11.18 -31.12
CA LYS A 361 -12.89 -11.27 -32.18
C LYS A 361 -14.23 -10.69 -31.70
N LEU A 362 -14.74 -11.10 -30.55
CA LEU A 362 -15.97 -10.55 -29.97
C LEU A 362 -15.90 -9.03 -29.77
N ARG A 363 -14.77 -8.52 -29.30
CA ARG A 363 -14.56 -7.07 -29.14
C ARG A 363 -14.56 -6.32 -30.47
N LEU A 364 -13.93 -6.88 -31.51
CA LEU A 364 -13.94 -6.28 -32.85
C LEU A 364 -15.35 -6.27 -33.45
N GLU A 365 -16.10 -7.36 -33.35
CA GLU A 365 -17.49 -7.44 -33.79
C GLU A 365 -18.38 -6.42 -33.05
N ALA A 366 -18.23 -6.30 -31.73
CA ALA A 366 -18.94 -5.29 -30.94
C ALA A 366 -18.60 -3.86 -31.40
N ALA A 367 -17.32 -3.57 -31.64
CA ALA A 367 -16.88 -2.25 -32.11
C ALA A 367 -17.46 -1.93 -33.51
N GLU A 368 -17.56 -2.92 -34.40
CA GLU A 368 -18.22 -2.75 -35.71
C GLU A 368 -19.71 -2.45 -35.59
N LEU A 369 -20.42 -3.11 -34.67
CA LEU A 369 -21.85 -2.86 -34.41
C LEU A 369 -22.04 -1.46 -33.83
N PHE A 370 -21.22 -1.01 -32.92
CA PHE A 370 -21.26 0.38 -32.43
C PHE A 370 -21.02 1.37 -33.56
N ARG A 371 -19.99 1.16 -34.39
CA ARG A 371 -19.69 2.02 -35.52
C ARG A 371 -20.86 2.05 -36.52
N LYS A 372 -21.54 0.92 -36.76
CA LYS A 372 -22.75 0.87 -37.59
C LYS A 372 -23.90 1.65 -36.95
N SER A 373 -24.08 1.56 -35.63
CA SER A 373 -25.12 2.28 -34.90
C SER A 373 -24.92 3.80 -34.88
N ASP A 374 -23.66 4.25 -34.92
CA ASP A 374 -23.31 5.69 -34.82
C ASP A 374 -23.18 6.37 -36.18
N LYS A 375 -23.09 5.61 -37.30
CA LYS A 375 -23.11 6.20 -38.62
C LYS A 375 -24.49 6.89 -38.84
N SER A 376 -24.39 8.18 -39.11
CA SER A 376 -25.55 9.02 -39.47
C SER A 376 -26.03 8.63 -40.85
N SER A 377 -26.64 7.45 -41.00
CA SER A 377 -27.36 7.12 -42.26
C SER A 377 -28.83 7.33 -42.01
N ARG A 378 -29.48 7.98 -42.99
CA ARG A 378 -30.94 8.21 -43.04
C ARG A 378 -31.77 6.91 -43.05
N ASP A 379 -31.10 5.76 -43.16
CA ASP A 379 -31.69 4.45 -43.36
C ASP A 379 -31.91 3.60 -42.10
N LEU A 380 -31.38 4.00 -40.93
CA LEU A 380 -31.58 3.28 -39.67
C LEU A 380 -32.56 4.01 -38.76
N ASP A 381 -33.68 3.37 -38.47
CA ASP A 381 -34.64 3.85 -37.47
C ASP A 381 -34.05 3.72 -36.03
N ARG A 382 -34.76 4.36 -35.08
CA ARG A 382 -34.33 4.35 -33.67
C ARG A 382 -34.30 2.92 -33.07
N ALA A 383 -35.21 2.06 -33.50
CA ALA A 383 -35.29 0.68 -33.00
C ALA A 383 -34.12 -0.16 -33.50
N ALA A 384 -33.76 -0.04 -34.80
CA ALA A 384 -32.60 -0.74 -35.38
C ALA A 384 -31.26 -0.31 -34.73
N ARG A 385 -31.10 1.00 -34.47
CA ARG A 385 -29.89 1.48 -33.72
C ARG A 385 -29.84 0.91 -32.31
N GLN A 386 -30.97 0.85 -31.62
CA GLN A 386 -31.05 0.30 -30.28
C GLN A 386 -30.75 -1.21 -30.27
N ALA A 387 -31.23 -1.96 -31.27
CA ALA A 387 -30.95 -3.37 -31.45
C ALA A 387 -29.42 -3.62 -31.67
N LEU A 388 -28.77 -2.89 -32.59
CA LEU A 388 -27.33 -2.97 -32.83
C LEU A 388 -26.48 -2.69 -31.55
N ARG A 389 -26.90 -1.67 -30.78
CA ARG A 389 -26.22 -1.36 -29.52
C ARG A 389 -26.45 -2.41 -28.44
N ALA A 390 -27.65 -3.03 -28.42
CA ALA A 390 -27.93 -4.13 -27.50
C ALA A 390 -27.07 -5.35 -27.83
N GLU A 391 -26.97 -5.76 -29.09
CA GLU A 391 -26.14 -6.85 -29.58
C GLU A 391 -24.65 -6.58 -29.27
N ALA A 392 -24.15 -5.37 -29.54
CA ALA A 392 -22.78 -4.99 -29.21
C ALA A 392 -22.49 -5.10 -27.72
N LYS A 393 -23.45 -4.72 -26.86
CA LYS A 393 -23.31 -4.86 -25.40
C LYS A 393 -23.28 -6.32 -24.96
N GLU A 394 -24.05 -7.18 -25.62
CA GLU A 394 -24.07 -8.62 -25.35
C GLU A 394 -22.72 -9.25 -25.70
N LEU A 395 -22.17 -8.99 -26.90
CA LEU A 395 -20.84 -9.44 -27.28
C LEU A 395 -19.73 -8.98 -26.32
N LEU A 396 -19.82 -7.73 -25.83
CA LEU A 396 -18.88 -7.24 -24.81
C LEU A 396 -19.09 -7.91 -23.44
N ALA A 397 -20.31 -8.32 -23.10
CA ALA A 397 -20.58 -9.07 -21.89
C ALA A 397 -19.97 -10.48 -21.97
N ASP A 398 -20.16 -11.16 -23.11
CA ASP A 398 -19.57 -12.49 -23.37
C ASP A 398 -18.04 -12.43 -23.35
N ALA A 399 -17.44 -11.40 -23.96
CA ALA A 399 -16.00 -11.20 -23.92
C ALA A 399 -15.47 -11.02 -22.48
N ARG A 400 -16.19 -10.29 -21.64
CA ARG A 400 -15.83 -10.09 -20.22
C ARG A 400 -16.01 -11.36 -19.40
N GLU A 401 -17.06 -12.11 -19.65
CA GLU A 401 -17.27 -13.41 -18.99
C GLU A 401 -16.13 -14.36 -19.29
N MET A 402 -15.77 -14.52 -20.57
CA MET A 402 -14.62 -15.34 -20.97
C MET A 402 -13.30 -14.85 -20.36
N GLU A 403 -13.06 -13.55 -20.24
CA GLU A 403 -11.87 -13.02 -19.55
C GLU A 403 -11.87 -13.36 -18.07
N THR A 404 -13.03 -13.29 -17.44
CA THR A 404 -13.19 -13.65 -16.02
C THR A 404 -12.91 -15.13 -15.80
N ASP A 405 -13.42 -16.00 -16.69
CA ASP A 405 -13.18 -17.45 -16.62
C ASP A 405 -11.71 -17.79 -16.76
N ILE A 406 -11.02 -17.18 -17.74
CA ILE A 406 -9.57 -17.34 -17.91
C ILE A 406 -8.81 -16.85 -16.69
N ALA A 407 -9.17 -15.69 -16.15
CA ALA A 407 -8.53 -15.17 -14.96
C ALA A 407 -8.72 -16.10 -13.75
N GLN A 408 -9.91 -16.70 -13.61
CA GLN A 408 -10.19 -17.68 -12.58
C GLN A 408 -9.41 -18.99 -12.78
N GLU A 409 -9.28 -19.49 -14.02
CA GLU A 409 -8.45 -20.66 -14.36
C GLU A 409 -7.00 -20.44 -13.94
N ILE A 410 -6.41 -19.29 -14.30
CA ILE A 410 -5.03 -18.93 -13.94
C ILE A 410 -4.84 -18.85 -12.41
N VAL A 411 -5.80 -18.27 -11.70
CA VAL A 411 -5.75 -18.17 -10.24
C VAL A 411 -5.90 -19.55 -9.57
N ASP A 412 -6.69 -20.44 -10.16
CA ASP A 412 -6.87 -21.81 -9.66
C ASP A 412 -5.61 -22.68 -9.85
N GLU A 413 -4.88 -22.46 -10.94
CA GLU A 413 -3.62 -23.14 -11.20
C GLU A 413 -2.45 -22.61 -10.36
N ALA A 414 -2.57 -21.36 -9.84
CA ALA A 414 -1.52 -20.76 -9.04
C ALA A 414 -1.40 -21.44 -7.66
N GLU A 415 -0.15 -21.64 -7.23
CA GLU A 415 0.20 -22.08 -5.88
C GLU A 415 0.17 -20.90 -4.90
N VAL A 416 0.55 -19.73 -5.41
CA VAL A 416 0.65 -18.47 -4.64
C VAL A 416 -0.04 -17.33 -5.39
N VAL A 417 -0.90 -16.61 -4.68
CA VAL A 417 -1.52 -15.38 -5.17
C VAL A 417 -0.92 -14.19 -4.44
N CYS A 418 -0.33 -13.27 -5.19
CA CYS A 418 0.30 -12.06 -4.67
C CYS A 418 -0.56 -10.83 -4.97
N VAL A 419 -0.96 -10.07 -3.93
CA VAL A 419 -1.87 -8.93 -4.08
C VAL A 419 -1.70 -7.95 -2.91
N THR A 420 -1.97 -6.65 -3.08
CA THR A 420 -2.02 -5.73 -1.93
C THR A 420 -3.21 -6.04 -1.03
N ASN A 421 -3.11 -5.79 0.28
CA ASN A 421 -4.19 -6.08 1.24
C ASN A 421 -5.56 -5.60 0.73
N THR A 422 -5.62 -4.35 0.30
CA THR A 422 -6.85 -3.72 -0.20
C THR A 422 -7.14 -4.03 -1.67
N GLY A 423 -6.21 -4.66 -2.39
CA GLY A 423 -6.38 -5.11 -3.77
C GLY A 423 -7.22 -6.38 -3.93
N ILE A 424 -7.50 -7.07 -2.82
CA ILE A 424 -8.32 -8.29 -2.80
C ILE A 424 -9.77 -7.93 -3.12
N THR A 425 -10.29 -8.51 -4.21
CA THR A 425 -11.70 -8.33 -4.62
C THR A 425 -12.41 -9.68 -4.70
N SER A 426 -13.72 -9.67 -4.41
CA SER A 426 -14.56 -10.85 -4.55
C SER A 426 -14.69 -11.32 -5.99
N ASP A 427 -14.58 -10.41 -6.95
CA ASP A 427 -14.77 -10.70 -8.37
C ASP A 427 -13.69 -11.62 -8.94
N LEU A 428 -12.44 -11.45 -8.48
CA LEU A 428 -11.31 -12.25 -8.94
C LEU A 428 -11.11 -13.52 -8.11
N LEU A 429 -11.25 -13.42 -6.79
CA LEU A 429 -10.98 -14.54 -5.89
C LEU A 429 -12.23 -15.37 -5.57
N GLY A 430 -13.44 -14.87 -5.87
CA GLY A 430 -14.69 -15.61 -5.60
C GLY A 430 -14.80 -16.05 -4.14
N ALA A 431 -15.17 -17.30 -3.93
CA ALA A 431 -15.26 -17.94 -2.61
C ALA A 431 -13.94 -18.66 -2.19
N ARG A 432 -12.82 -18.46 -2.93
CA ARG A 432 -11.58 -19.19 -2.66
C ARG A 432 -11.05 -18.86 -1.27
N ARG A 433 -10.57 -19.90 -0.62
CA ARG A 433 -9.85 -19.83 0.65
C ARG A 433 -8.44 -20.34 0.47
N PHE A 434 -7.52 -19.78 1.22
CA PHE A 434 -6.11 -20.12 1.22
C PHE A 434 -5.75 -20.81 2.53
N ASP A 435 -4.82 -21.74 2.47
CA ASP A 435 -4.35 -22.41 3.68
C ASP A 435 -3.49 -21.49 4.53
N LEU A 436 -2.77 -20.57 3.88
CA LEU A 436 -1.89 -19.59 4.51
C LEU A 436 -2.11 -18.21 3.91
N ALA A 437 -2.31 -17.19 4.76
CA ALA A 437 -2.10 -15.80 4.39
C ALA A 437 -0.79 -15.28 5.00
N VAL A 438 0.01 -14.59 4.20
CA VAL A 438 1.23 -13.89 4.65
C VAL A 438 1.06 -12.41 4.36
N ILE A 439 1.26 -11.57 5.37
CA ILE A 439 1.28 -10.10 5.19
C ILE A 439 2.69 -9.63 5.50
N ASP A 440 3.43 -9.20 4.49
CA ASP A 440 4.72 -8.54 4.67
C ASP A 440 4.52 -7.05 4.95
N GLU A 441 5.46 -6.43 5.65
CA GLU A 441 5.37 -5.05 6.15
C GLU A 441 4.08 -4.81 6.97
N ALA A 442 3.68 -5.81 7.77
CA ALA A 442 2.42 -5.77 8.52
C ALA A 442 2.35 -4.65 9.56
N CYS A 443 3.50 -4.15 10.04
CA CYS A 443 3.59 -2.99 10.92
C CYS A 443 3.10 -1.69 10.25
N GLN A 444 3.15 -1.59 8.91
CA GLN A 444 2.66 -0.45 8.13
C GLN A 444 1.18 -0.57 7.74
N CYS A 445 0.56 -1.71 8.03
CA CYS A 445 -0.84 -1.96 7.71
C CYS A 445 -1.74 -1.44 8.82
N SER A 446 -2.73 -0.60 8.49
CA SER A 446 -3.82 -0.37 9.42
C SER A 446 -4.52 -1.69 9.75
N GLU A 447 -4.91 -1.89 11.00
CA GLU A 447 -5.56 -3.15 11.40
C GLU A 447 -6.76 -3.52 10.51
N PRO A 448 -7.68 -2.58 10.14
CA PRO A 448 -8.79 -2.89 9.23
C PRO A 448 -8.36 -3.51 7.90
N SER A 449 -7.20 -3.11 7.36
CA SER A 449 -6.70 -3.67 6.10
C SER A 449 -6.20 -5.11 6.23
N CYS A 450 -5.72 -5.51 7.41
CA CYS A 450 -5.27 -6.89 7.68
C CYS A 450 -6.45 -7.88 7.75
N TRP A 451 -7.64 -7.42 8.12
CA TRP A 451 -8.84 -8.27 8.11
C TRP A 451 -9.26 -8.71 6.73
N ILE A 452 -8.91 -7.97 5.65
CA ILE A 452 -9.30 -8.32 4.28
C ILE A 452 -8.70 -9.67 3.83
N PRO A 453 -7.37 -9.90 3.89
CA PRO A 453 -6.79 -11.21 3.59
C PRO A 453 -7.19 -12.28 4.62
N LEU A 454 -7.37 -11.91 5.90
CA LEU A 454 -7.76 -12.85 6.95
C LEU A 454 -9.13 -13.51 6.69
N LEU A 455 -10.08 -12.79 6.08
CA LEU A 455 -11.37 -13.36 5.67
C LEU A 455 -11.24 -14.60 4.77
N ARG A 456 -10.09 -14.79 4.12
CA ARG A 456 -9.87 -15.82 3.10
C ARG A 456 -8.83 -16.85 3.49
N ALA A 457 -8.30 -16.79 4.70
CA ALA A 457 -7.22 -17.66 5.16
C ALA A 457 -7.66 -18.63 6.26
N LYS A 458 -6.98 -19.77 6.34
CA LYS A 458 -7.10 -20.69 7.47
C LYS A 458 -6.13 -20.33 8.59
N ARG A 459 -4.98 -19.72 8.28
CA ARG A 459 -3.97 -19.20 9.21
C ARG A 459 -3.29 -17.96 8.66
N LEU A 460 -2.75 -17.14 9.55
CA LEU A 460 -2.13 -15.87 9.24
C LEU A 460 -0.68 -15.82 9.73
N VAL A 461 0.22 -15.38 8.87
CA VAL A 461 1.58 -15.00 9.27
C VAL A 461 1.78 -13.51 8.95
N LEU A 462 2.08 -12.74 9.99
CA LEU A 462 2.45 -11.34 9.89
C LEU A 462 3.96 -11.21 9.93
N ALA A 463 4.51 -10.40 9.05
CA ALA A 463 5.93 -10.11 9.08
C ALA A 463 6.16 -8.60 8.94
N GLY A 464 7.02 -8.06 9.77
CA GLY A 464 7.28 -6.62 9.82
C GLY A 464 8.20 -6.27 10.97
N ASP A 465 8.36 -4.98 11.16
CA ASP A 465 9.15 -4.43 12.24
C ASP A 465 8.37 -3.28 12.91
N HIS A 466 7.77 -3.55 14.06
CA HIS A 466 6.98 -2.56 14.80
C HIS A 466 7.83 -1.44 15.43
N CYS A 467 9.15 -1.60 15.44
CA CYS A 467 10.10 -0.54 15.81
C CYS A 467 10.42 0.40 14.64
N GLN A 468 9.83 0.18 13.45
CA GLN A 468 9.85 1.08 12.30
C GLN A 468 8.51 1.81 12.15
N LEU A 469 8.27 2.41 10.96
CA LEU A 469 7.10 3.25 10.75
C LEU A 469 5.77 2.50 10.98
N PRO A 470 4.86 3.10 11.72
CA PRO A 470 3.49 2.61 11.89
C PRO A 470 2.66 2.84 10.63
N PRO A 471 1.39 2.39 10.61
CA PRO A 471 0.44 2.76 9.58
C PRO A 471 0.33 4.29 9.43
N THR A 472 0.28 4.76 8.19
CA THR A 472 0.04 6.19 7.93
C THR A 472 -1.42 6.51 8.24
N VAL A 473 -1.66 7.47 9.14
CA VAL A 473 -2.98 7.94 9.56
C VAL A 473 -3.03 9.46 9.40
N ILE A 474 -4.00 9.95 8.63
CA ILE A 474 -4.21 11.38 8.34
C ILE A 474 -4.94 12.04 9.53
N SER A 475 -5.93 11.37 10.07
CA SER A 475 -6.69 11.84 11.23
C SER A 475 -5.85 11.80 12.50
N GLN A 476 -5.32 12.94 12.92
CA GLN A 476 -4.55 13.03 14.17
C GLN A 476 -5.36 12.60 15.41
N ALA A 477 -6.67 12.81 15.38
CA ALA A 477 -7.55 12.38 16.46
C ALA A 477 -7.65 10.85 16.52
N ALA A 478 -7.85 10.18 15.38
CA ALA A 478 -7.85 8.71 15.31
C ALA A 478 -6.48 8.12 15.71
N ALA A 479 -5.38 8.73 15.25
CA ALA A 479 -4.03 8.30 15.61
C ALA A 479 -3.78 8.36 17.13
N LYS A 480 -4.20 9.44 17.80
CA LYS A 480 -4.09 9.60 19.28
C LYS A 480 -4.93 8.59 20.05
N GLU A 481 -6.04 8.14 19.49
CA GLU A 481 -6.90 7.12 20.10
C GLU A 481 -6.38 5.69 19.88
N GLY A 482 -5.32 5.49 19.07
CA GLY A 482 -4.67 4.19 18.83
C GLY A 482 -4.84 3.62 17.41
N PHE A 483 -5.41 4.36 16.45
CA PHE A 483 -5.56 3.87 15.07
C PHE A 483 -4.23 3.62 14.35
N ALA A 484 -3.15 4.24 14.82
CA ALA A 484 -1.80 4.02 14.32
C ALA A 484 -1.13 2.73 14.85
N VAL A 485 -1.75 2.01 15.78
CA VAL A 485 -1.27 0.71 16.26
C VAL A 485 -1.63 -0.36 15.24
N SER A 486 -0.63 -1.08 14.73
CA SER A 486 -0.85 -2.16 13.76
C SER A 486 -1.37 -3.43 14.43
N MET A 487 -2.02 -4.33 13.64
CA MET A 487 -2.40 -5.66 14.13
C MET A 487 -1.18 -6.44 14.62
N GLN A 488 -0.03 -6.32 13.96
CA GLN A 488 1.21 -6.97 14.36
C GLN A 488 1.66 -6.50 15.75
N GLU A 489 1.74 -5.19 15.95
CA GLU A 489 2.14 -4.57 17.23
C GLU A 489 1.24 -5.02 18.37
N ARG A 490 -0.08 -4.98 18.17
CA ARG A 490 -1.07 -5.42 19.14
C ARG A 490 -0.97 -6.91 19.48
N LEU A 491 -0.73 -7.78 18.51
CA LEU A 491 -0.54 -9.21 18.78
C LEU A 491 0.75 -9.51 19.53
N VAL A 492 1.83 -8.78 19.25
CA VAL A 492 3.08 -8.89 20.01
C VAL A 492 2.88 -8.40 21.46
N GLU A 493 2.11 -7.32 21.65
CA GLU A 493 1.78 -6.83 22.97
C GLU A 493 0.92 -7.85 23.77
N LEU A 494 -0.05 -8.50 23.12
CA LEU A 494 -0.94 -9.48 23.76
C LEU A 494 -0.26 -10.79 24.15
N TYR A 495 0.64 -11.30 23.32
CA TYR A 495 1.14 -12.68 23.41
C TYR A 495 2.67 -12.78 23.50
N GLY A 496 3.41 -11.71 23.21
CA GLY A 496 4.87 -11.71 23.27
C GLY A 496 5.53 -12.83 22.46
N ALA A 497 6.40 -13.58 23.12
CA ALA A 497 7.16 -14.67 22.50
C ALA A 497 6.31 -15.88 22.06
N ASP A 498 5.08 -16.01 22.53
CA ASP A 498 4.19 -17.13 22.19
C ASP A 498 3.74 -17.06 20.74
N VAL A 499 3.68 -15.86 20.13
CA VAL A 499 3.32 -15.67 18.72
C VAL A 499 4.45 -15.09 17.89
N CYS A 500 5.50 -14.54 18.51
CA CYS A 500 6.52 -13.76 17.84
C CYS A 500 7.89 -14.43 17.88
N LYS A 501 8.51 -14.54 16.69
CA LYS A 501 9.91 -14.95 16.56
C LYS A 501 10.73 -13.84 15.90
N PRO A 502 11.76 -13.29 16.60
CA PRO A 502 12.65 -12.28 16.04
C PRO A 502 13.74 -12.89 15.15
N LEU A 503 14.12 -12.16 14.12
CA LEU A 503 15.32 -12.38 13.35
C LEU A 503 16.46 -11.55 13.99
N LEU A 504 17.62 -12.18 14.25
CA LEU A 504 18.63 -11.60 15.12
C LEU A 504 19.91 -11.15 14.38
N VAL A 505 20.14 -11.63 13.16
CA VAL A 505 21.35 -11.32 12.40
C VAL A 505 21.00 -10.49 11.17
N GLN A 506 21.61 -9.32 11.05
CA GLN A 506 21.43 -8.43 9.91
C GLN A 506 22.63 -8.48 8.95
N TYR A 507 22.36 -8.27 7.65
CA TYR A 507 23.28 -8.37 6.52
C TYR A 507 23.38 -7.07 5.72
N ARG A 508 23.10 -5.94 6.32
CA ARG A 508 23.03 -4.63 5.65
C ARG A 508 24.09 -3.68 6.14
N MET A 509 24.07 -3.40 7.42
CA MET A 509 24.77 -2.26 8.04
C MET A 509 26.11 -2.63 8.62
N HIS A 510 27.07 -1.71 8.52
CA HIS A 510 28.23 -1.71 9.40
C HIS A 510 27.80 -1.77 10.87
N GLU A 511 28.58 -2.44 11.73
CA GLU A 511 28.20 -2.63 13.13
C GLU A 511 27.99 -1.31 13.88
N GLU A 512 28.83 -0.30 13.67
CA GLU A 512 28.69 1.02 14.30
C GLU A 512 27.39 1.73 13.91
N ILE A 513 26.93 1.59 12.66
CA ILE A 513 25.65 2.15 12.19
C ILE A 513 24.49 1.46 12.90
N MET A 514 24.56 0.15 13.07
CA MET A 514 23.50 -0.66 13.68
C MET A 514 23.41 -0.47 15.20
N ARG A 515 24.54 -0.24 15.88
CA ARG A 515 24.70 -0.39 17.34
C ARG A 515 23.67 0.42 18.14
N TYR A 516 23.47 1.70 17.81
CA TYR A 516 22.50 2.52 18.54
C TYR A 516 21.06 2.04 18.32
N SER A 517 20.69 1.70 17.08
CA SER A 517 19.37 1.12 16.79
C SER A 517 19.17 -0.22 17.52
N SER A 518 20.19 -1.06 17.61
CA SER A 518 20.13 -2.32 18.37
C SER A 518 19.88 -2.09 19.86
N PHE A 519 20.55 -1.11 20.44
CA PHE A 519 20.38 -0.75 21.84
C PHE A 519 18.98 -0.20 22.14
N GLU A 520 18.55 0.78 21.37
CA GLU A 520 17.34 1.56 21.66
C GLU A 520 16.04 0.82 21.31
N PHE A 521 16.05 -0.02 20.25
CA PHE A 521 14.82 -0.61 19.70
C PHE A 521 14.77 -2.14 19.76
N TYR A 522 15.90 -2.82 19.96
CA TYR A 522 15.96 -4.28 19.81
C TYR A 522 16.69 -4.97 20.97
N ASP A 523 16.70 -4.35 22.15
CA ASP A 523 17.26 -4.91 23.40
C ASP A 523 18.71 -5.47 23.25
N ASN A 524 19.53 -4.83 22.41
CA ASN A 524 20.86 -5.29 22.02
C ASN A 524 20.91 -6.71 21.40
N SER A 525 19.77 -7.22 20.93
CA SER A 525 19.68 -8.56 20.36
C SER A 525 20.12 -8.64 18.90
N LEU A 526 20.08 -7.51 18.17
CA LEU A 526 20.46 -7.45 16.77
C LEU A 526 21.99 -7.48 16.63
N LYS A 527 22.48 -8.37 15.76
CA LYS A 527 23.92 -8.59 15.50
C LYS A 527 24.23 -8.39 14.02
N ALA A 528 25.37 -7.80 13.72
CA ALA A 528 25.86 -7.74 12.34
C ALA A 528 26.50 -9.08 11.96
N ASP A 529 26.21 -9.58 10.76
CA ASP A 529 26.93 -10.70 10.16
C ASP A 529 28.37 -10.30 9.85
N GLU A 530 29.29 -11.24 9.95
CA GLU A 530 30.72 -11.01 9.70
C GLU A 530 30.99 -10.36 8.34
N SER A 531 30.18 -10.66 7.33
CA SER A 531 30.31 -10.10 5.99
C SER A 531 30.04 -8.60 5.89
N VAL A 532 29.38 -8.00 6.89
CA VAL A 532 29.00 -6.58 6.91
C VAL A 532 29.47 -5.83 8.15
N ALA A 533 29.88 -6.54 9.19
CA ALA A 533 30.21 -5.94 10.49
C ALA A 533 31.28 -4.83 10.39
N SER A 534 32.23 -4.97 9.48
CA SER A 534 33.38 -4.04 9.33
C SER A 534 33.51 -3.47 7.90
N HIS A 535 32.55 -3.66 7.02
CA HIS A 535 32.64 -3.19 5.64
C HIS A 535 32.55 -1.64 5.55
N ARG A 536 33.38 -1.01 4.71
CA ARG A 536 33.52 0.45 4.61
C ARG A 536 33.34 0.91 3.18
N LEU A 537 33.16 2.22 2.97
CA LEU A 537 33.06 2.76 1.60
C LEU A 537 34.34 2.53 0.80
N CYS A 538 35.51 2.65 1.42
CA CYS A 538 36.80 2.41 0.76
C CYS A 538 37.01 0.96 0.29
N ASP A 539 36.20 -0.01 0.74
CA ASP A 539 36.21 -1.38 0.22
C ASP A 539 35.48 -1.50 -1.14
N LEU A 540 34.76 -0.45 -1.57
CA LEU A 540 34.11 -0.43 -2.87
C LEU A 540 35.14 -0.15 -3.97
N PRO A 541 34.95 -0.72 -5.19
CA PRO A 541 35.80 -0.43 -6.32
C PRO A 541 35.88 1.07 -6.61
N ASP A 542 37.08 1.57 -6.93
CA ASP A 542 37.36 2.95 -7.32
C ASP A 542 37.17 4.01 -6.23
N VAL A 543 36.84 3.61 -4.99
CA VAL A 543 36.71 4.53 -3.84
C VAL A 543 38.06 4.69 -3.13
N ARG A 544 38.51 5.94 -3.02
CA ARG A 544 39.78 6.27 -2.35
C ARG A 544 39.62 6.23 -0.83
N GLU A 545 40.69 5.82 -0.16
CA GLU A 545 40.79 5.92 1.30
C GLU A 545 40.89 7.40 1.72
N ASP A 546 39.99 7.78 2.61
CA ASP A 546 39.89 9.09 3.23
C ASP A 546 39.14 8.93 4.56
N GLU A 547 39.23 9.88 5.45
CA GLU A 547 38.45 9.86 6.69
C GLU A 547 36.95 9.70 6.48
N LEU A 548 36.38 10.29 5.40
CA LEU A 548 34.99 10.14 5.04
C LEU A 548 34.63 8.74 4.54
N THR A 549 35.58 7.97 4.01
CA THR A 549 35.33 6.64 3.43
C THR A 549 35.76 5.48 4.35
N THR A 550 36.64 5.74 5.33
CA THR A 550 37.12 4.75 6.30
C THR A 550 36.25 4.67 7.55
N ASN A 551 35.68 5.79 8.03
CA ASN A 551 34.79 5.81 9.18
C ASN A 551 33.34 5.53 8.74
N ALA A 552 32.65 4.64 9.45
CA ALA A 552 31.28 4.25 9.09
C ALA A 552 30.23 5.29 9.48
N VAL A 553 30.47 6.03 10.57
CA VAL A 553 29.50 7.01 11.10
C VAL A 553 30.15 8.38 11.22
N ARG A 554 29.38 9.44 10.98
CA ARG A 554 29.77 10.84 11.26
C ARG A 554 28.53 11.65 11.62
N PHE A 555 28.57 12.32 12.76
CA PHE A 555 27.62 13.38 13.10
C PHE A 555 28.30 14.74 12.88
N ILE A 556 27.61 15.66 12.20
CA ILE A 556 28.08 17.03 11.98
C ILE A 556 27.15 17.95 12.74
N ASP A 557 27.67 18.49 13.83
CA ASP A 557 26.95 19.44 14.68
C ASP A 557 26.93 20.83 14.06
N THR A 558 25.73 21.35 13.84
CA THR A 558 25.51 22.71 13.33
C THR A 558 25.17 23.72 14.43
N SER A 559 25.20 23.33 15.69
CA SER A 559 24.97 24.24 16.80
C SER A 559 25.93 25.43 16.77
N GLY A 560 25.43 26.65 17.00
CA GLY A 560 26.21 27.88 16.98
C GLY A 560 26.67 28.37 15.59
N SER A 561 26.27 27.69 14.48
CA SER A 561 26.63 28.05 13.12
C SER A 561 25.66 29.03 12.43
N SER A 562 24.60 29.45 13.11
CA SER A 562 23.51 30.27 12.56
C SER A 562 22.76 29.60 11.40
N PHE A 563 22.71 28.28 11.39
CA PHE A 563 21.87 27.50 10.46
C PHE A 563 20.46 27.44 11.04
N GLU A 564 19.57 28.32 10.60
CA GLU A 564 18.24 28.46 11.18
C GLU A 564 17.18 27.74 10.34
N GLU A 565 16.21 27.13 11.02
CA GLU A 565 15.07 26.53 10.34
C GLU A 565 14.11 27.62 9.83
N GLU A 566 13.60 27.41 8.62
CA GLU A 566 12.63 28.31 7.99
C GLU A 566 11.32 27.59 7.72
N ARG A 567 10.20 28.27 7.95
CA ARG A 567 8.88 27.76 7.57
C ARG A 567 8.57 28.12 6.12
N GLU A 568 8.11 27.15 5.36
CA GLU A 568 7.66 27.38 3.99
C GLU A 568 6.50 28.39 3.90
N LYS A 569 6.56 29.33 2.94
CA LYS A 569 5.57 30.42 2.78
C LYS A 569 4.15 29.91 2.47
N ALA A 570 4.01 28.76 1.81
CA ALA A 570 2.73 28.19 1.35
C ALA A 570 2.36 26.87 2.04
N GLY A 571 2.95 26.57 3.22
CA GLY A 571 2.72 25.30 3.92
C GLY A 571 3.15 25.33 5.38
N SER A 572 3.05 24.16 6.04
CA SER A 572 3.50 23.96 7.42
C SER A 572 4.86 23.24 7.52
N SER A 573 5.48 22.92 6.38
CA SER A 573 6.75 22.19 6.33
C SER A 573 7.93 23.12 6.60
N LEU A 574 9.01 22.56 7.15
CA LEU A 574 10.22 23.26 7.53
C LEU A 574 11.38 22.95 6.58
N ALA A 575 12.28 23.88 6.40
CA ALA A 575 13.54 23.71 5.70
C ALA A 575 14.67 24.40 6.46
N ASN A 576 15.90 23.99 6.21
CA ASN A 576 17.13 24.63 6.66
C ASN A 576 18.07 24.65 5.46
N PRO A 577 18.12 25.79 4.74
CA PRO A 577 18.88 25.90 3.48
C PRO A 577 20.37 25.67 3.64
N GLU A 578 20.98 26.15 4.74
CA GLU A 578 22.40 26.02 5.03
C GLU A 578 22.74 24.54 5.32
N GLU A 579 21.89 23.86 6.08
CA GLU A 579 22.04 22.43 6.34
C GLU A 579 21.89 21.61 5.03
N ALA A 580 20.95 22.01 4.15
CA ALA A 580 20.81 21.39 2.83
C ALA A 580 22.08 21.60 1.97
N ALA A 581 22.65 22.80 1.96
CA ALA A 581 23.88 23.08 1.22
C ALA A 581 25.07 22.24 1.75
N LEU A 582 25.16 22.07 3.09
CA LEU A 582 26.16 21.21 3.71
C LEU A 582 25.98 19.74 3.32
N ALA A 583 24.74 19.24 3.31
CA ALA A 583 24.42 17.86 2.88
C ALA A 583 24.83 17.62 1.42
N VAL A 584 24.53 18.58 0.53
CA VAL A 584 24.95 18.50 -0.89
C VAL A 584 26.48 18.56 -1.01
N LYS A 585 27.16 19.42 -0.24
CA LYS A 585 28.62 19.48 -0.21
C LYS A 585 29.23 18.13 0.21
N LYS A 586 28.72 17.50 1.28
CA LYS A 586 29.19 16.18 1.72
C LYS A 586 28.93 15.09 0.69
N THR A 587 27.82 15.18 -0.05
CA THR A 587 27.53 14.30 -1.19
C THR A 587 28.62 14.46 -2.28
N MET A 588 28.98 15.68 -2.62
CA MET A 588 30.01 15.97 -3.63
C MET A 588 31.40 15.52 -3.17
N ASP A 589 31.71 15.67 -1.86
CA ASP A 589 32.96 15.16 -1.27
C ASP A 589 33.06 13.64 -1.48
N LEU A 590 31.98 12.87 -1.19
CA LEU A 590 31.93 11.43 -1.40
C LEU A 590 32.08 11.04 -2.88
N ILE A 591 31.41 11.75 -3.78
CA ILE A 591 31.53 11.52 -5.24
C ILE A 591 32.98 11.81 -5.70
N GLY A 592 33.56 12.91 -5.19
CA GLY A 592 34.97 13.25 -5.46
C GLY A 592 35.97 12.20 -4.97
N LEU A 593 35.60 11.39 -3.97
CA LEU A 593 36.39 10.25 -3.47
C LEU A 593 36.12 8.93 -4.24
N GLY A 594 35.21 8.93 -5.23
CA GLY A 594 34.93 7.78 -6.09
C GLY A 594 33.65 7.03 -5.78
N VAL A 595 32.84 7.47 -4.78
CA VAL A 595 31.55 6.83 -4.50
C VAL A 595 30.57 7.16 -5.64
N ARG A 596 29.94 6.15 -6.20
CA ARG A 596 28.99 6.34 -7.31
C ARG A 596 27.76 7.11 -6.85
N PRO A 597 27.27 8.10 -7.61
CA PRO A 597 26.12 8.91 -7.23
C PRO A 597 24.84 8.11 -6.93
N GLU A 598 24.61 7.02 -7.67
CA GLU A 598 23.47 6.12 -7.46
C GLU A 598 23.54 5.35 -6.13
N ASP A 599 24.70 5.25 -5.49
CA ASP A 599 24.92 4.61 -4.20
C ASP A 599 24.76 5.57 -3.01
N ILE A 600 24.45 6.85 -3.28
CA ILE A 600 24.28 7.89 -2.27
C ILE A 600 22.81 8.30 -2.17
N ALA A 601 22.33 8.51 -0.93
CA ALA A 601 21.05 9.17 -0.68
C ALA A 601 21.17 10.29 0.33
N ILE A 602 20.31 11.30 0.16
CA ILE A 602 20.03 12.33 1.18
C ILE A 602 18.61 12.15 1.68
N ILE A 603 18.43 11.99 2.98
CA ILE A 603 17.16 11.73 3.62
C ILE A 603 16.86 12.82 4.64
N THR A 604 15.61 13.28 4.69
CA THR A 604 15.17 14.32 5.63
C THR A 604 13.73 14.06 6.08
N PRO A 605 13.31 14.49 7.29
CA PRO A 605 11.93 14.33 7.76
C PRO A 605 10.93 15.31 7.11
N TYR A 606 11.40 16.36 6.41
CA TYR A 606 10.54 17.45 5.92
C TYR A 606 10.52 17.57 4.41
N THR A 607 9.31 17.65 3.82
CA THR A 607 9.14 17.78 2.36
C THR A 607 9.65 19.10 1.79
N ALA A 608 9.63 20.20 2.58
CA ALA A 608 10.23 21.46 2.17
C ALA A 608 11.74 21.31 1.98
N GLN A 609 12.44 20.63 2.90
CA GLN A 609 13.86 20.33 2.79
C GLN A 609 14.19 19.46 1.57
N VAL A 610 13.31 18.48 1.25
CA VAL A 610 13.47 17.68 0.03
C VAL A 610 13.47 18.56 -1.23
N ARG A 611 12.64 19.62 -1.27
CA ARG A 611 12.60 20.55 -2.40
C ARG A 611 13.88 21.37 -2.50
N VAL A 612 14.31 21.96 -1.38
CA VAL A 612 15.59 22.72 -1.32
C VAL A 612 16.76 21.84 -1.76
N LEU A 613 16.86 20.62 -1.24
CA LEU A 613 17.92 19.68 -1.63
C LEU A 613 17.88 19.33 -3.12
N ARG A 614 16.68 19.17 -3.71
CA ARG A 614 16.53 18.90 -5.15
C ARG A 614 16.91 20.09 -6.04
N GLU A 615 16.70 21.30 -5.57
CA GLU A 615 17.13 22.51 -6.27
C GLU A 615 18.65 22.69 -6.22
N LEU A 616 19.27 22.33 -5.09
CA LEU A 616 20.72 22.45 -4.88
C LEU A 616 21.52 21.28 -5.45
N LYS A 617 20.90 20.14 -5.74
CA LYS A 617 21.63 18.94 -6.17
C LYS A 617 22.34 19.16 -7.51
N ASN A 618 23.59 18.72 -7.57
CA ASN A 618 24.45 18.82 -8.75
C ASN A 618 24.54 17.52 -9.55
N HIS A 619 23.85 16.44 -9.12
CA HIS A 619 23.92 15.15 -9.81
C HIS A 619 22.56 14.44 -9.77
N ASP A 620 22.02 14.09 -10.95
CA ASP A 620 20.67 13.52 -11.07
C ASP A 620 20.51 12.11 -10.48
N ALA A 621 21.58 11.33 -10.44
CA ALA A 621 21.55 9.97 -9.90
C ALA A 621 21.54 9.89 -8.38
N VAL A 622 21.87 11.00 -7.66
CA VAL A 622 21.74 11.05 -6.19
C VAL A 622 20.27 11.04 -5.81
N GLU A 623 19.90 10.11 -4.94
CA GLU A 623 18.52 9.95 -4.52
C GLU A 623 18.20 10.86 -3.32
N ILE A 624 17.16 11.71 -3.44
CA ILE A 624 16.73 12.63 -2.39
C ILE A 624 15.27 12.37 -2.05
N GLY A 625 14.98 12.12 -0.76
CA GLY A 625 13.63 11.80 -0.33
C GLY A 625 13.35 12.05 1.15
N SER A 626 12.07 11.93 1.50
CA SER A 626 11.66 11.90 2.91
C SER A 626 12.00 10.55 3.54
N ILE A 627 12.07 10.51 4.89
CA ILE A 627 12.30 9.27 5.65
C ILE A 627 11.24 8.22 5.28
N ASP A 628 9.97 8.62 5.26
CA ASP A 628 8.85 7.73 4.93
C ASP A 628 8.96 7.18 3.49
N GLY A 629 9.38 8.02 2.53
CA GLY A 629 9.60 7.63 1.12
C GLY A 629 10.81 6.72 0.90
N PHE A 630 11.71 6.64 1.88
CA PHE A 630 12.91 5.79 1.82
C PHE A 630 12.75 4.43 2.51
N GLN A 631 11.59 4.17 3.11
CA GLN A 631 11.35 2.89 3.76
C GLN A 631 11.45 1.72 2.76
N GLY A 632 12.07 0.62 3.18
CA GLY A 632 12.34 -0.53 2.31
C GLY A 632 13.52 -0.39 1.36
N ARG A 633 14.14 0.80 1.26
CA ARG A 633 15.33 1.06 0.44
C ARG A 633 16.60 1.08 1.27
N GLU A 634 17.76 1.01 0.62
CA GLU A 634 19.07 1.09 1.24
C GLU A 634 20.10 1.63 0.26
N LYS A 635 21.18 2.27 0.77
CA LYS A 635 22.28 2.82 -0.03
C LYS A 635 23.62 2.56 0.67
N GLU A 636 24.69 2.59 -0.10
CA GLU A 636 26.04 2.44 0.48
C GLU A 636 26.36 3.62 1.40
N ALA A 637 25.99 4.85 1.01
CA ALA A 637 26.12 6.04 1.83
C ALA A 637 24.77 6.76 1.99
N VAL A 638 24.43 7.15 3.22
CA VAL A 638 23.24 7.93 3.55
C VAL A 638 23.61 9.17 4.33
N ILE A 639 23.11 10.32 3.90
CA ILE A 639 23.22 11.59 4.58
C ILE A 639 21.83 11.96 5.10
N ILE A 640 21.73 12.21 6.42
CA ILE A 640 20.48 12.62 7.06
C ILE A 640 20.59 14.10 7.42
N SER A 641 19.63 14.91 6.95
CA SER A 641 19.44 16.30 7.34
C SER A 641 18.28 16.41 8.30
N LEU A 642 18.53 16.77 9.57
CA LEU A 642 17.52 16.83 10.63
C LEU A 642 16.64 18.08 10.57
N VAL A 643 17.16 19.17 10.00
CA VAL A 643 16.49 20.46 9.74
C VAL A 643 16.25 21.30 11.00
N ARG A 644 15.89 20.66 12.11
CA ARG A 644 15.46 21.37 13.32
C ARG A 644 16.60 22.15 13.96
N SER A 645 16.43 23.48 14.03
CA SER A 645 17.33 24.40 14.71
C SER A 645 16.51 25.61 15.17
N ASN A 646 16.20 25.69 16.46
CA ASN A 646 15.36 26.73 17.05
C ASN A 646 15.64 26.92 18.55
N ASN A 647 15.25 28.06 19.09
CA ASN A 647 15.47 28.44 20.48
C ASN A 647 14.45 27.80 21.46
N ASP A 648 13.38 27.22 20.96
CA ASP A 648 12.30 26.63 21.78
C ASP A 648 12.52 25.15 22.07
N ASN A 649 13.59 24.56 21.55
CA ASN A 649 13.90 23.14 21.61
C ASN A 649 12.76 22.25 21.04
N GLU A 650 12.03 22.80 20.06
CA GLU A 650 11.00 22.03 19.39
C GLU A 650 11.58 21.09 18.35
N ILE A 651 11.39 19.78 18.53
CA ILE A 651 11.89 18.77 17.58
C ILE A 651 10.85 18.30 16.55
N GLY A 652 9.58 18.71 16.67
CA GLY A 652 8.54 18.46 15.68
C GLY A 652 8.37 16.99 15.31
N PHE A 653 8.49 16.64 14.02
CA PHE A 653 8.36 15.25 13.52
C PHE A 653 9.45 14.29 14.04
N LEU A 654 10.55 14.80 14.55
CA LEU A 654 11.60 14.01 15.17
C LEU A 654 11.16 13.36 16.51
N LYS A 655 10.00 13.74 17.09
CA LYS A 655 9.41 13.10 18.28
C LYS A 655 9.09 11.62 18.05
N ASP A 656 8.73 11.22 16.83
CA ASP A 656 8.56 9.81 16.50
C ASP A 656 9.92 9.18 16.18
N THR A 657 10.56 8.63 17.19
CA THR A 657 11.91 8.04 17.10
C THR A 657 11.97 6.83 16.16
N ARG A 658 10.84 6.19 15.83
CA ARG A 658 10.78 5.13 14.82
C ARG A 658 11.16 5.64 13.43
N ARG A 659 10.85 6.92 13.11
CA ARG A 659 11.34 7.55 11.87
C ARG A 659 12.85 7.64 11.85
N MET A 660 13.45 8.01 12.98
CA MET A 660 14.91 8.06 13.08
C MET A 660 15.52 6.66 12.97
N ASN A 661 14.93 5.65 13.60
CA ASN A 661 15.37 4.26 13.42
C ASN A 661 15.35 3.85 11.94
N VAL A 662 14.29 4.22 11.20
CA VAL A 662 14.25 3.99 9.75
C VAL A 662 15.41 4.72 9.06
N ALA A 663 15.62 6.01 9.33
CA ALA A 663 16.64 6.82 8.66
C ALA A 663 18.06 6.28 8.91
N LEU A 664 18.41 6.00 10.16
CA LEU A 664 19.73 5.47 10.56
C LEU A 664 20.02 4.13 9.86
N THR A 665 19.02 3.28 9.75
CA THR A 665 19.16 1.91 9.22
C THR A 665 19.09 1.81 7.69
N ARG A 666 19.09 2.95 6.97
CA ARG A 666 19.14 2.96 5.48
C ARG A 666 20.57 2.83 4.95
N ALA A 667 21.56 3.25 5.74
CA ALA A 667 22.97 3.21 5.34
C ALA A 667 23.54 1.79 5.48
N ARG A 668 24.32 1.39 4.48
CA ARG A 668 25.08 0.13 4.54
C ARG A 668 26.47 0.35 5.13
N ARG A 669 27.26 1.27 4.55
CA ARG A 669 28.69 1.47 4.85
C ARG A 669 29.00 2.83 5.44
N LYS A 670 28.21 3.86 5.12
CA LYS A 670 28.43 5.22 5.61
C LYS A 670 27.14 5.89 6.01
N LEU A 671 27.10 6.40 7.22
CA LEU A 671 26.04 7.25 7.76
C LEU A 671 26.63 8.61 8.11
N ILE A 672 26.09 9.68 7.56
CA ILE A 672 26.35 11.06 7.96
C ILE A 672 25.05 11.65 8.48
N VAL A 673 25.05 12.16 9.71
CA VAL A 673 23.90 12.86 10.29
C VAL A 673 24.28 14.31 10.49
N ILE A 674 23.48 15.24 9.99
CA ILE A 674 23.69 16.69 10.11
C ILE A 674 22.54 17.26 10.91
N GLY A 675 22.82 18.07 11.94
CA GLY A 675 21.79 18.72 12.74
C GLY A 675 22.33 19.50 13.90
N ASP A 676 21.47 20.34 14.49
CA ASP A 676 21.77 21.19 15.63
C ASP A 676 21.59 20.43 16.94
N SER A 677 22.70 20.07 17.57
CA SER A 677 22.73 19.35 18.85
C SER A 677 22.01 20.10 19.96
N SER A 678 22.06 21.44 19.96
CA SER A 678 21.43 22.26 21.00
C SER A 678 19.91 22.11 21.00
N THR A 679 19.30 22.00 19.82
CA THR A 679 17.86 21.81 19.66
C THR A 679 17.42 20.38 19.99
N ILE A 680 18.14 19.37 19.48
CA ILE A 680 17.68 17.96 19.57
C ILE A 680 18.00 17.28 20.90
N SER A 681 19.03 17.74 21.64
CA SER A 681 19.47 17.14 22.92
C SER A 681 18.42 17.22 24.04
N SER A 682 17.40 18.06 23.87
CA SER A 682 16.27 18.13 24.81
C SER A 682 15.45 16.83 24.89
N HIS A 683 15.52 15.97 23.89
CA HIS A 683 14.80 14.70 23.85
C HIS A 683 15.74 13.53 24.20
N PRO A 684 15.35 12.63 25.14
CA PRO A 684 16.23 11.56 25.66
C PRO A 684 16.86 10.68 24.59
N PHE A 685 16.10 10.31 23.56
CA PHE A 685 16.61 9.53 22.43
C PHE A 685 17.77 10.23 21.72
N TYR A 686 17.63 11.52 21.42
CA TYR A 686 18.68 12.26 20.71
C TYR A 686 19.89 12.57 21.61
N SER A 687 19.65 12.82 22.91
CA SER A 687 20.77 12.91 23.87
C SER A 687 21.60 11.63 23.87
N GLY A 688 20.95 10.45 23.96
CA GLY A 688 21.65 9.16 23.92
C GLY A 688 22.32 8.89 22.56
N LEU A 689 21.72 9.35 21.44
CA LEU A 689 22.32 9.24 20.11
C LEU A 689 23.60 10.10 19.99
N LEU A 690 23.57 11.32 20.51
CA LEU A 690 24.75 12.22 20.54
C LEU A 690 25.87 11.65 21.43
N GLU A 691 25.52 11.14 22.61
CA GLU A 691 26.48 10.45 23.49
C GLU A 691 27.11 9.22 22.81
N HIS A 692 26.28 8.46 22.04
CA HIS A 692 26.78 7.34 21.27
C HIS A 692 27.76 7.79 20.17
N PHE A 693 27.47 8.87 19.45
CA PHE A 693 28.38 9.41 18.42
C PHE A 693 29.70 9.90 19.03
N ASP A 694 29.65 10.53 20.20
CA ASP A 694 30.85 10.95 20.92
C ASP A 694 31.68 9.74 21.37
N ALA A 695 31.04 8.71 21.93
CA ALA A 695 31.71 7.50 22.42
C ALA A 695 32.43 6.70 21.32
N ILE A 696 32.05 6.85 20.05
CA ILE A 696 32.70 6.20 18.89
C ILE A 696 33.58 7.16 18.07
N ASP A 697 33.89 8.34 18.60
CA ASP A 697 34.70 9.39 17.94
C ASP A 697 34.08 9.85 16.57
N ALA A 698 32.73 9.83 16.47
CA ALA A 698 32.00 10.22 15.28
C ALA A 698 31.41 11.62 15.36
N TYR A 699 31.56 12.35 16.47
CA TYR A 699 31.01 13.68 16.70
C TYR A 699 31.99 14.76 16.22
N HIS A 700 31.55 15.59 15.28
CA HIS A 700 32.37 16.67 14.70
C HIS A 700 31.55 17.97 14.60
N GLY A 701 32.18 19.11 14.86
CA GLY A 701 31.58 20.41 14.56
C GLY A 701 31.64 20.76 13.08
N VAL A 702 30.83 21.70 12.64
CA VAL A 702 30.86 22.28 11.28
C VAL A 702 32.19 22.98 10.96
N TRP A 703 32.88 23.46 11.97
CA TRP A 703 34.13 24.27 11.89
C TRP A 703 35.36 23.38 11.76
#